data_09ca8ac1b33d5559c5fef99d539bc846
#
_entry.id   09ca8ac1b33d5559c5fef99d539bc846
#
_cell.length_a   1.000
_cell.length_b   1.000
_cell.length_c   1.000
_cell.angle_alpha   90.00
_cell.angle_beta   90.00
_cell.angle_gamma   90.00
#
_symmetry.space_group_name_H-M   'P 1'
#
loop_
_entity.id
_entity.type
_entity.pdbx_description
1 polymer ?
#
loop_
_entity_poly.entity_id
_entity_poly.type
_entity_poly.pdbx_seq_one_letter_code
_entity_poly.pdbx_strand_id
1 'polypeptide(L)'
;MTGEAENGNFVYETRPLAGAEYTITAAEDIYTQDRQTDNYGNRTLWYAKGDVVAVVTTGNGSADIATFAPARTKATYDFLSVIHDGTIGEVSVTLPLGSYHIEETKPPYGYVGTSDSYDVTFVWDAQLNDVVMATSIAKYDGAASSQSFEVVRSKDANADFIEQQTLKFYNDREKAKVGVYKVDRETGKYLAGAVFNLYTADDIYSVDGKLLFAAGELVATSPETGADGYTYFDCDIPIRGEYYGSSIRKDATTNSGNYIVKELRAPLGYYVNEEPMEVTFTYDGQAIMVLDNTCSNKPTEMWVSKRDLTNDEELPGATLAIKDTDGNTVTTWVSTDEPHRVTGLHFGESYTLTEIRAAGGYALANDITFRLIQKFDRDGNPLEECEVYYLTTKNILFWKWDDWKLLDDATVIMQDDITKVQISKKDLTTKEELPGAELIITDEKGSEIDRWISTDAPHYMEKLPAGKYTLTEVTAPDGYAIAERVEFEVLPTGEVQTFEMFDDTIKVKISKVDITTNEELPGAELVIKDKDGTEIDRWISTNGPHYVEKMPAGDYTLTEITAPSGYKVAESIDFTVLPTGEMQTVVMKDAREDTPTPTPDNTPTPDHTPQPTPNTTPAPTPVPAAPTATPTPLLTIPKTGDNSSLGLLLAIAGISLAGLAVLVHKSARRKDIAPRDDDDEDTED
;
A
#
# COMPACT_ATOMS: atom_id res chain seq x y z
N MET A 1 17.04 -37.69 -24.48
CA MET A 1 16.24 -36.53 -24.90
C MET A 1 16.07 -36.57 -26.42
N THR A 2 14.83 -36.57 -26.92
CA THR A 2 14.52 -36.78 -28.34
C THR A 2 13.81 -35.61 -29.00
N GLY A 3 13.26 -34.70 -28.23
CA GLY A 3 12.56 -33.54 -28.73
C GLY A 3 12.01 -32.68 -27.61
N GLU A 4 11.45 -31.54 -28.00
CA GLU A 4 10.69 -30.67 -27.14
C GLU A 4 9.25 -31.17 -27.04
N ALA A 5 8.69 -31.28 -25.85
CA ALA A 5 7.25 -31.41 -25.63
C ALA A 5 6.61 -30.02 -25.47
N GLU A 6 5.30 -29.92 -25.61
CA GLU A 6 4.55 -28.70 -25.34
C GLU A 6 4.87 -28.13 -23.96
N ASN A 7 5.05 -26.80 -23.86
CA ASN A 7 5.33 -26.04 -22.66
C ASN A 7 6.73 -26.23 -22.01
N GLY A 8 7.78 -26.39 -22.83
CA GLY A 8 9.16 -26.43 -22.34
C GLY A 8 9.59 -27.76 -21.67
N ASN A 9 8.75 -28.79 -21.71
CA ASN A 9 9.12 -30.09 -21.23
C ASN A 9 9.86 -30.87 -22.31
N PHE A 10 11.05 -31.35 -22.01
CA PHE A 10 11.82 -32.21 -22.90
C PHE A 10 11.29 -33.65 -22.88
N VAL A 11 11.28 -34.29 -24.03
CA VAL A 11 10.88 -35.69 -24.17
C VAL A 11 12.08 -36.60 -23.98
N TYR A 12 11.98 -37.58 -23.08
CA TYR A 12 12.99 -38.57 -22.80
C TYR A 12 12.48 -39.98 -23.14
N GLU A 13 13.33 -40.79 -23.75
CA GLU A 13 13.05 -42.17 -24.07
C GLU A 13 13.93 -43.11 -23.23
N THR A 14 13.40 -44.31 -22.91
CA THR A 14 14.18 -45.37 -22.28
C THR A 14 15.22 -45.89 -23.26
N ARG A 15 16.49 -45.86 -22.87
CA ARG A 15 17.63 -46.38 -23.66
C ARG A 15 18.59 -47.15 -22.80
N PRO A 16 19.37 -48.09 -23.42
CA PRO A 16 20.49 -48.75 -22.73
C PRO A 16 21.49 -47.72 -22.20
N LEU A 17 21.99 -47.92 -20.98
CA LEU A 17 22.88 -47.02 -20.27
C LEU A 17 24.25 -47.69 -20.02
N ALA A 18 25.32 -47.00 -20.45
CA ALA A 18 26.69 -47.42 -20.16
C ALA A 18 27.14 -46.91 -18.78
N GLY A 19 27.99 -47.70 -18.10
CA GLY A 19 28.65 -47.25 -16.88
C GLY A 19 27.89 -47.52 -15.58
N ALA A 20 26.76 -48.24 -15.62
CA ALA A 20 26.15 -48.80 -14.41
C ALA A 20 27.04 -49.93 -13.85
N GLU A 21 27.32 -49.88 -12.57
CA GLU A 21 28.13 -50.92 -11.88
C GLU A 21 27.22 -51.78 -11.01
N TYR A 22 27.37 -53.10 -11.17
CA TYR A 22 26.63 -54.11 -10.43
C TYR A 22 27.58 -54.96 -9.61
N THR A 23 27.19 -55.23 -8.38
CA THR A 23 27.88 -56.20 -7.51
C THR A 23 27.11 -57.51 -7.49
N ILE A 24 27.84 -58.60 -7.76
CA ILE A 24 27.34 -59.95 -7.71
C ILE A 24 27.91 -60.60 -6.45
N THR A 25 27.06 -61.01 -5.53
CA THR A 25 27.43 -61.60 -4.24
C THR A 25 26.92 -63.02 -4.15
N ALA A 26 27.74 -63.95 -3.57
CA ALA A 26 27.32 -65.30 -3.33
C ALA A 26 26.21 -65.39 -2.28
N ALA A 27 25.04 -65.86 -2.62
CA ALA A 27 23.89 -65.99 -1.73
C ALA A 27 23.98 -67.28 -0.85
N GLU A 28 24.86 -68.18 -1.23
CA GLU A 28 25.19 -69.44 -0.49
C GLU A 28 26.66 -69.74 -0.64
N ASP A 29 27.15 -70.80 0.07
CA ASP A 29 28.50 -71.30 -0.12
C ASP A 29 28.64 -72.01 -1.48
N ILE A 30 29.53 -71.50 -2.34
CA ILE A 30 29.75 -72.04 -3.70
C ILE A 30 31.00 -72.84 -3.74
N TYR A 31 30.85 -74.10 -4.13
CA TYR A 31 31.92 -75.12 -4.16
C TYR A 31 32.35 -75.50 -5.58
N THR A 32 33.59 -76.05 -5.71
CA THR A 32 34.07 -76.50 -7.02
C THR A 32 33.17 -77.59 -7.61
N GLN A 33 32.97 -77.55 -8.93
CA GLN A 33 32.14 -78.50 -9.69
C GLN A 33 32.88 -79.69 -10.21
N ASP A 34 34.22 -79.67 -10.22
CA ASP A 34 35.13 -80.66 -10.80
C ASP A 34 35.36 -81.88 -9.96
N ARG A 35 34.61 -82.07 -8.87
CA ARG A 35 34.79 -83.17 -7.89
C ARG A 35 36.14 -83.17 -7.21
N GLN A 36 36.98 -82.16 -7.33
CA GLN A 36 38.19 -82.08 -6.54
C GLN A 36 37.84 -81.95 -5.07
N THR A 37 38.18 -82.93 -4.33
CA THR A 37 38.03 -82.91 -2.88
C THR A 37 39.43 -82.84 -2.25
N ASP A 38 39.51 -82.26 -1.07
CA ASP A 38 40.69 -82.33 -0.25
C ASP A 38 40.98 -83.81 0.16
N ASN A 39 42.09 -84.07 0.86
CA ASN A 39 42.47 -85.43 1.35
C ASN A 39 41.46 -86.04 2.33
N TYR A 40 40.42 -85.29 2.74
CA TYR A 40 39.33 -85.67 3.64
C TYR A 40 38.00 -85.86 2.92
N GLY A 41 37.96 -85.68 1.59
CA GLY A 41 36.72 -85.76 0.80
C GLY A 41 35.86 -84.57 0.79
N ASN A 42 36.33 -83.41 1.30
CA ASN A 42 35.58 -82.17 1.29
C ASN A 42 35.75 -81.46 -0.05
N ARG A 43 34.66 -80.80 -0.55
CA ARG A 43 34.73 -79.98 -1.72
C ARG A 43 35.48 -78.65 -1.41
N THR A 44 36.22 -78.17 -2.37
CA THR A 44 36.87 -76.85 -2.22
C THR A 44 35.85 -75.74 -2.28
N LEU A 45 35.79 -74.91 -1.24
CA LEU A 45 34.97 -73.75 -1.19
C LEU A 45 35.58 -72.62 -2.09
N TRP A 46 34.87 -72.21 -3.08
CA TRP A 46 35.24 -71.05 -3.94
C TRP A 46 34.85 -69.73 -3.33
N TYR A 47 33.57 -69.59 -2.99
CA TYR A 47 33.01 -68.37 -2.39
C TYR A 47 32.19 -68.78 -1.17
N ALA A 48 32.42 -68.14 -0.09
CA ALA A 48 31.54 -68.25 1.07
C ALA A 48 30.30 -67.33 0.85
N LYS A 49 29.20 -67.69 1.47
CA LYS A 49 28.01 -66.86 1.49
C LYS A 49 28.37 -65.44 1.91
N GLY A 50 27.95 -64.43 1.12
CA GLY A 50 28.23 -63.01 1.32
C GLY A 50 29.55 -62.53 0.70
N ASP A 51 30.37 -63.43 0.08
CA ASP A 51 31.57 -63.04 -0.67
C ASP A 51 31.12 -62.27 -1.98
N VAL A 52 31.81 -61.23 -2.32
CA VAL A 52 31.67 -60.59 -3.64
C VAL A 52 32.33 -61.49 -4.68
N VAL A 53 31.52 -61.90 -5.65
CA VAL A 53 31.97 -62.83 -6.73
C VAL A 53 32.50 -61.99 -7.90
N ALA A 54 31.78 -60.92 -8.29
CA ALA A 54 32.18 -60.06 -9.35
C ALA A 54 31.59 -58.62 -9.13
N VAL A 55 32.31 -57.66 -9.63
CA VAL A 55 31.81 -56.32 -9.84
C VAL A 55 31.91 -56.02 -11.34
N VAL A 56 30.81 -55.66 -11.96
CA VAL A 56 30.74 -55.54 -13.42
C VAL A 56 30.12 -54.22 -13.81
N THR A 57 30.55 -53.67 -14.95
CA THR A 57 30.06 -52.38 -15.45
C THR A 57 29.43 -52.54 -16.81
N THR A 58 28.29 -51.94 -17.08
CA THR A 58 27.65 -52.00 -18.40
C THR A 58 28.52 -51.37 -19.47
N GLY A 59 28.52 -51.97 -20.65
CA GLY A 59 29.38 -51.63 -21.78
C GLY A 59 29.07 -50.27 -22.41
N ASN A 60 30.12 -49.68 -22.94
CA ASN A 60 30.08 -48.37 -23.61
C ASN A 60 30.05 -48.45 -25.15
N GLY A 61 29.75 -49.63 -25.71
CA GLY A 61 29.73 -49.86 -27.14
C GLY A 61 31.05 -50.37 -27.72
N SER A 62 32.07 -50.59 -26.87
CA SER A 62 33.32 -51.24 -27.28
C SER A 62 33.28 -52.70 -26.85
N ALA A 63 33.56 -53.59 -27.78
CA ALA A 63 33.70 -54.98 -27.49
C ALA A 63 35.02 -55.20 -26.69
N ASP A 64 34.92 -55.80 -25.53
CA ASP A 64 36.07 -56.20 -24.69
C ASP A 64 35.73 -57.42 -23.88
N ILE A 65 36.71 -58.25 -23.65
CA ILE A 65 36.62 -59.42 -22.76
C ILE A 65 37.57 -59.19 -21.61
N ALA A 66 37.00 -58.66 -20.51
CA ALA A 66 37.78 -58.51 -19.28
C ALA A 66 37.80 -59.85 -18.50
N THR A 67 38.96 -60.39 -18.30
CA THR A 67 39.13 -61.47 -17.33
C THR A 67 39.16 -60.89 -15.93
N PHE A 68 38.18 -61.23 -15.12
CA PHE A 68 38.08 -60.72 -13.76
C PHE A 68 39.05 -61.51 -12.86
N ALA A 69 39.90 -60.77 -12.13
CA ALA A 69 40.59 -61.31 -10.96
C ALA A 69 39.62 -61.24 -9.77
N PRO A 70 39.17 -62.34 -9.19
CA PRO A 70 38.37 -62.34 -7.99
C PRO A 70 39.13 -61.65 -6.87
N ALA A 71 38.41 -60.95 -5.99
CA ALA A 71 38.96 -60.22 -4.83
C ALA A 71 39.78 -61.07 -3.87
N ARG A 72 39.87 -62.39 -4.11
CA ARG A 72 40.77 -63.34 -3.49
C ARG A 72 41.65 -64.05 -4.53
N THR A 73 42.96 -63.84 -4.44
CA THR A 73 43.98 -64.50 -5.17
C THR A 73 43.95 -66.01 -4.84
N LYS A 74 43.05 -66.76 -5.49
CA LYS A 74 43.25 -68.23 -5.66
C LYS A 74 43.52 -68.47 -7.13
N ALA A 75 44.63 -69.10 -7.37
CA ALA A 75 45.15 -69.34 -8.68
C ALA A 75 44.12 -69.98 -9.61
N THR A 76 44.06 -69.42 -10.78
CA THR A 76 43.57 -70.00 -12.04
C THR A 76 42.22 -70.71 -12.01
N TYR A 77 41.15 -69.89 -12.01
CA TYR A 77 39.86 -70.38 -12.47
C TYR A 77 39.40 -69.46 -13.65
N ASP A 78 39.56 -70.06 -14.86
CA ASP A 78 39.17 -69.47 -16.12
C ASP A 78 37.62 -69.41 -16.34
N PHE A 79 36.84 -69.46 -15.24
CA PHE A 79 35.36 -69.56 -15.30
C PHE A 79 34.62 -68.28 -15.17
N LEU A 80 35.23 -67.27 -14.62
CA LEU A 80 34.62 -65.95 -14.58
C LEU A 80 35.11 -65.13 -15.75
N SER A 81 34.27 -64.99 -16.73
CA SER A 81 34.49 -64.00 -17.81
C SER A 81 33.45 -62.96 -17.79
N VAL A 82 33.88 -61.71 -17.88
CA VAL A 82 33.03 -60.55 -18.13
C VAL A 82 33.17 -60.15 -19.61
N ILE A 83 32.09 -60.16 -20.35
CA ILE A 83 32.09 -59.96 -21.78
C ILE A 83 31.30 -58.71 -22.09
N HIS A 84 31.94 -57.75 -22.77
CA HIS A 84 31.32 -56.68 -23.50
C HIS A 84 31.34 -57.02 -24.97
N ASP A 85 30.19 -57.31 -25.55
CA ASP A 85 30.07 -57.70 -26.96
C ASP A 85 29.99 -56.52 -27.95
N GLY A 86 30.09 -55.31 -27.45
CA GLY A 86 29.93 -54.07 -28.20
C GLY A 86 28.53 -53.47 -28.09
N THR A 87 27.65 -54.08 -27.30
CA THR A 87 26.31 -53.53 -27.03
C THR A 87 26.38 -52.54 -25.90
N ILE A 88 25.80 -51.34 -26.10
CA ILE A 88 25.73 -50.31 -25.09
C ILE A 88 24.76 -50.75 -23.99
N GLY A 89 25.15 -50.56 -22.73
CA GLY A 89 24.28 -50.80 -21.59
C GLY A 89 24.16 -52.31 -21.21
N GLU A 90 24.92 -53.17 -21.85
CA GLU A 90 24.91 -54.60 -21.57
C GLU A 90 26.28 -55.09 -21.05
N VAL A 91 26.23 -56.04 -20.17
CA VAL A 91 27.39 -56.78 -19.71
C VAL A 91 26.97 -58.25 -19.46
N SER A 92 27.73 -59.19 -19.99
CA SER A 92 27.53 -60.65 -19.77
C SER A 92 28.55 -61.19 -18.79
N VAL A 93 28.10 -61.96 -17.86
CA VAL A 93 28.99 -62.65 -16.85
C VAL A 93 28.73 -64.09 -16.85
N THR A 94 29.80 -64.86 -16.95
CA THR A 94 29.75 -66.32 -16.74
C THR A 94 29.97 -66.61 -15.27
N LEU A 95 29.03 -67.32 -14.63
CA LEU A 95 29.05 -67.65 -13.21
C LEU A 95 29.07 -69.14 -13.01
N PRO A 96 29.75 -69.62 -11.96
CA PRO A 96 29.65 -71.08 -11.52
C PRO A 96 28.18 -71.36 -11.11
N LEU A 97 27.87 -72.70 -11.04
CA LEU A 97 26.57 -73.09 -10.46
C LEU A 97 26.52 -72.74 -8.99
N GLY A 98 25.41 -72.16 -8.58
CA GLY A 98 25.16 -71.58 -7.26
C GLY A 98 24.12 -70.54 -7.24
N SER A 99 23.92 -69.96 -6.08
CA SER A 99 22.95 -68.86 -5.88
C SER A 99 23.66 -67.50 -5.68
N TYR A 100 23.18 -66.50 -6.31
CA TYR A 100 23.78 -65.17 -6.34
C TYR A 100 22.75 -64.08 -6.04
N HIS A 101 23.21 -63.05 -5.38
CA HIS A 101 22.48 -61.77 -5.24
C HIS A 101 23.12 -60.68 -6.14
N ILE A 102 22.34 -59.99 -6.92
CA ILE A 102 22.83 -59.00 -7.88
C ILE A 102 22.12 -57.68 -7.60
N GLU A 103 22.89 -56.64 -7.33
CA GLU A 103 22.40 -55.30 -7.05
C GLU A 103 23.24 -54.23 -7.77
N GLU A 104 22.62 -53.07 -8.09
CA GLU A 104 23.36 -51.92 -8.60
C GLU A 104 24.10 -51.25 -7.44
N THR A 105 25.42 -51.13 -7.58
CA THR A 105 26.25 -50.45 -6.57
C THR A 105 26.66 -49.02 -6.98
N LYS A 106 26.55 -48.72 -8.28
CA LYS A 106 26.82 -47.38 -8.80
C LYS A 106 25.99 -47.11 -10.05
N PRO A 107 25.14 -46.08 -10.05
CA PRO A 107 24.38 -45.71 -11.22
C PRO A 107 25.26 -45.11 -12.32
N PRO A 108 24.82 -45.11 -13.58
CA PRO A 108 25.43 -44.31 -14.63
C PRO A 108 25.45 -42.84 -14.28
N TYR A 109 26.42 -42.12 -14.82
CA TYR A 109 26.51 -40.67 -14.61
C TYR A 109 25.24 -39.92 -15.09
N GLY A 110 24.65 -39.06 -14.28
CA GLY A 110 23.41 -38.34 -14.57
C GLY A 110 22.14 -39.14 -14.24
N TYR A 111 22.26 -40.27 -13.56
CA TYR A 111 21.13 -41.10 -13.17
C TYR A 111 21.14 -41.43 -11.69
N VAL A 112 19.96 -41.67 -11.16
CA VAL A 112 19.74 -42.08 -9.77
C VAL A 112 19.88 -43.60 -9.65
N GLY A 113 20.58 -44.09 -8.64
CA GLY A 113 20.71 -45.50 -8.39
C GLY A 113 19.36 -46.17 -8.11
N THR A 114 19.18 -47.39 -8.63
CA THR A 114 18.02 -48.18 -8.30
C THR A 114 18.30 -49.04 -7.05
N SER A 115 17.28 -49.26 -6.26
CA SER A 115 17.35 -50.25 -5.16
C SER A 115 16.86 -51.63 -5.58
N ASP A 116 16.58 -51.82 -6.85
CA ASP A 116 16.22 -53.14 -7.40
C ASP A 116 17.36 -54.14 -7.24
N SER A 117 17.04 -55.37 -6.89
CA SER A 117 18.00 -56.46 -6.81
C SER A 117 17.35 -57.78 -7.18
N TYR A 118 18.19 -58.70 -7.63
CA TYR A 118 17.74 -60.02 -8.08
C TYR A 118 18.53 -61.14 -7.38
N ASP A 119 17.81 -62.19 -7.03
CA ASP A 119 18.43 -63.45 -6.64
C ASP A 119 18.39 -64.49 -7.81
N VAL A 120 19.51 -64.92 -8.22
CA VAL A 120 19.66 -65.87 -9.36
C VAL A 120 20.31 -67.17 -8.89
N THR A 121 19.69 -68.29 -9.22
CA THR A 121 20.20 -69.60 -8.86
C THR A 121 20.41 -70.46 -10.12
N PHE A 122 21.59 -70.97 -10.27
CA PHE A 122 21.98 -71.94 -11.31
C PHE A 122 22.17 -73.29 -10.70
N VAL A 123 21.37 -74.29 -11.10
CA VAL A 123 21.44 -75.65 -10.61
C VAL A 123 21.49 -76.66 -11.76
N TRP A 124 22.22 -77.75 -11.58
CA TRP A 124 22.16 -78.83 -12.50
C TRP A 124 20.95 -79.72 -12.23
N ASP A 125 20.09 -79.88 -13.22
CA ASP A 125 18.94 -80.77 -13.19
C ASP A 125 19.33 -82.09 -13.86
N ALA A 126 19.51 -83.13 -13.05
CA ALA A 126 19.93 -84.49 -13.53
C ALA A 126 18.83 -85.15 -14.39
N GLN A 127 17.57 -84.75 -14.26
CA GLN A 127 16.46 -85.28 -15.08
C GLN A 127 16.44 -84.67 -16.47
N LEU A 128 16.69 -83.36 -16.53
CA LEU A 128 16.81 -82.67 -17.78
C LEU A 128 18.18 -82.80 -18.42
N ASN A 129 19.19 -83.25 -17.65
CA ASN A 129 20.62 -83.31 -18.02
C ASN A 129 21.07 -81.93 -18.54
N ASP A 130 20.74 -80.92 -17.82
CA ASP A 130 20.94 -79.48 -18.19
C ASP A 130 21.05 -78.61 -16.97
N VAL A 131 21.53 -77.35 -17.15
CA VAL A 131 21.50 -76.29 -16.12
C VAL A 131 20.12 -75.63 -16.13
N VAL A 132 19.55 -75.57 -14.96
CA VAL A 132 18.27 -74.83 -14.79
C VAL A 132 18.55 -73.58 -13.99
N MET A 133 18.02 -72.45 -14.50
CA MET A 133 18.10 -71.19 -13.84
C MET A 133 16.77 -70.82 -13.23
N ALA A 134 16.82 -70.39 -11.97
CA ALA A 134 15.67 -69.78 -11.28
C ALA A 134 16.04 -68.34 -10.85
N THR A 135 15.22 -67.39 -11.19
CA THR A 135 15.45 -66.03 -10.80
C THR A 135 14.24 -65.50 -10.02
N SER A 136 14.50 -64.86 -8.96
CA SER A 136 13.50 -64.13 -8.17
C SER A 136 13.94 -62.70 -7.97
N ILE A 137 12.95 -61.82 -7.83
CA ILE A 137 13.16 -60.44 -7.46
C ILE A 137 13.37 -60.41 -5.97
N ALA A 138 14.56 -59.98 -5.52
CA ALA A 138 14.87 -59.85 -4.11
C ALA A 138 14.30 -58.56 -3.54
N LYS A 139 14.37 -57.46 -4.30
CA LYS A 139 13.83 -56.16 -3.96
C LYS A 139 13.41 -55.41 -5.20
N TYR A 140 12.34 -54.60 -5.07
CA TYR A 140 11.80 -53.76 -6.13
C TYR A 140 11.35 -52.45 -5.55
N ASP A 141 11.78 -51.33 -6.10
CA ASP A 141 11.41 -49.98 -5.63
C ASP A 141 10.16 -49.40 -6.30
N GLY A 142 9.67 -50.08 -7.33
CA GLY A 142 8.45 -49.66 -8.03
C GLY A 142 8.64 -48.57 -9.07
N ALA A 143 9.84 -48.06 -9.26
CA ALA A 143 10.11 -46.95 -10.16
C ALA A 143 9.95 -47.30 -11.64
N ALA A 144 10.21 -48.57 -12.02
CA ALA A 144 10.06 -48.99 -13.41
C ALA A 144 8.82 -49.84 -13.64
N SER A 145 8.12 -49.61 -14.72
CA SER A 145 6.81 -50.15 -15.01
C SER A 145 6.78 -51.67 -15.27
N SER A 146 7.89 -52.32 -15.45
CA SER A 146 7.93 -53.76 -15.60
C SER A 146 9.36 -54.31 -15.43
N GLN A 147 9.57 -55.05 -14.38
CA GLN A 147 10.75 -55.93 -14.33
C GLN A 147 10.57 -57.05 -15.34
N SER A 148 11.51 -57.16 -16.27
CA SER A 148 11.49 -58.24 -17.24
C SER A 148 12.84 -58.94 -17.24
N PHE A 149 12.78 -60.23 -17.17
CA PHE A 149 13.93 -61.09 -17.46
C PHE A 149 13.57 -61.98 -18.66
N GLU A 150 14.53 -62.11 -19.55
CA GLU A 150 14.39 -62.92 -20.74
C GLU A 150 15.32 -64.13 -20.58
N VAL A 151 14.77 -65.33 -20.76
CA VAL A 151 15.55 -66.57 -20.78
C VAL A 151 15.75 -66.99 -22.23
N VAL A 152 16.99 -66.95 -22.65
CA VAL A 152 17.39 -67.46 -23.99
C VAL A 152 18.17 -68.75 -23.87
N ARG A 153 17.65 -69.79 -24.49
CA ARG A 153 18.36 -71.03 -24.65
C ARG A 153 18.98 -71.16 -26.03
N SER A 154 20.27 -71.18 -26.14
CA SER A 154 21.00 -71.38 -27.39
C SER A 154 21.95 -72.52 -27.32
N LYS A 155 22.29 -73.11 -28.49
CA LYS A 155 23.40 -74.06 -28.61
C LYS A 155 24.60 -73.28 -29.12
N ASP A 156 25.74 -73.54 -28.48
CA ASP A 156 27.02 -73.07 -29.01
C ASP A 156 27.47 -73.91 -30.24
N ALA A 157 28.63 -73.57 -30.79
CA ALA A 157 29.22 -74.31 -31.96
C ALA A 157 29.54 -75.72 -31.65
N ASN A 158 29.66 -76.16 -30.39
CA ASN A 158 29.94 -77.50 -29.93
C ASN A 158 28.70 -78.32 -29.57
N ALA A 159 27.51 -77.74 -29.78
CA ALA A 159 26.19 -78.23 -29.40
C ALA A 159 25.91 -78.27 -27.88
N ASP A 160 26.72 -77.61 -27.08
CA ASP A 160 26.45 -77.38 -25.66
C ASP A 160 25.30 -76.36 -25.47
N PHE A 161 24.45 -76.61 -24.48
CA PHE A 161 23.38 -75.74 -24.16
C PHE A 161 23.92 -74.64 -23.23
N ILE A 162 23.70 -73.34 -23.68
CA ILE A 162 23.96 -72.18 -22.85
C ILE A 162 22.58 -71.59 -22.48
N GLU A 163 22.32 -71.59 -21.19
CA GLU A 163 21.16 -70.86 -20.66
C GLU A 163 21.61 -69.46 -20.24
N GLN A 164 21.06 -68.43 -20.93
CA GLN A 164 21.36 -67.06 -20.65
C GLN A 164 20.12 -66.39 -20.16
N GLN A 165 20.22 -65.61 -19.09
CA GLN A 165 19.17 -64.77 -18.62
C GLN A 165 19.62 -63.30 -18.62
N THR A 166 18.79 -62.45 -19.18
CA THR A 166 19.01 -61.01 -19.17
C THR A 166 18.18 -60.39 -18.05
N LEU A 167 18.85 -59.78 -17.10
CA LEU A 167 18.24 -58.96 -16.03
C LEU A 167 18.24 -57.53 -16.51
N LYS A 168 17.13 -56.81 -16.29
CA LYS A 168 17.00 -55.41 -16.66
C LYS A 168 16.84 -54.57 -15.41
N PHE A 169 17.75 -53.64 -15.21
CA PHE A 169 17.69 -52.60 -14.20
C PHE A 169 17.31 -51.28 -14.88
N TYR A 170 16.49 -50.48 -14.21
CA TYR A 170 16.05 -49.19 -14.71
C TYR A 170 16.53 -48.11 -13.76
N ASN A 171 17.13 -47.06 -14.30
CA ASN A 171 17.54 -45.88 -13.55
C ASN A 171 16.72 -44.70 -14.00
N ASP A 172 16.21 -43.95 -13.05
CA ASP A 172 15.61 -42.63 -13.32
C ASP A 172 16.72 -41.61 -13.58
N ARG A 173 16.47 -40.73 -14.52
CA ARG A 173 17.34 -39.57 -14.77
C ARG A 173 17.31 -38.64 -13.58
N GLU A 174 18.42 -38.04 -13.21
CA GLU A 174 18.46 -36.93 -12.28
C GLU A 174 17.68 -35.74 -12.85
N LYS A 175 16.81 -35.12 -12.05
CA LYS A 175 15.96 -33.99 -12.45
C LYS A 175 16.45 -32.73 -11.78
N ALA A 176 16.37 -31.64 -12.53
CA ALA A 176 16.73 -30.33 -12.03
C ALA A 176 15.49 -29.43 -11.86
N LYS A 177 15.47 -28.66 -10.79
CA LYS A 177 14.48 -27.62 -10.54
C LYS A 177 15.17 -26.31 -10.26
N VAL A 178 14.69 -25.25 -10.88
CA VAL A 178 15.12 -23.87 -10.61
C VAL A 178 14.06 -23.20 -9.78
N GLY A 179 14.42 -22.77 -8.59
CA GLY A 179 13.58 -22.00 -7.68
C GLY A 179 14.04 -20.56 -7.61
N VAL A 180 13.12 -19.65 -7.29
CA VAL A 180 13.41 -18.23 -7.09
C VAL A 180 12.67 -17.71 -5.86
N TYR A 181 13.42 -17.14 -4.93
CA TYR A 181 12.90 -16.32 -3.84
C TYR A 181 12.86 -14.85 -4.27
N LYS A 182 11.72 -14.21 -4.13
CA LYS A 182 11.52 -12.80 -4.39
C LYS A 182 11.49 -12.01 -3.09
N VAL A 183 12.34 -10.99 -2.99
CA VAL A 183 12.45 -10.16 -1.78
C VAL A 183 12.47 -8.67 -2.11
N ASP A 184 12.00 -7.88 -1.15
CA ASP A 184 12.17 -6.43 -1.13
C ASP A 184 13.64 -6.07 -0.87
N ARG A 185 14.22 -5.23 -1.71
CA ARG A 185 15.66 -4.86 -1.64
C ARG A 185 16.00 -4.09 -0.36
N GLU A 186 15.06 -3.31 0.17
CA GLU A 186 15.30 -2.45 1.33
C GLU A 186 15.05 -3.18 2.66
N THR A 187 14.04 -4.03 2.70
CA THR A 187 13.57 -4.66 3.95
C THR A 187 13.91 -6.14 4.06
N GLY A 188 14.24 -6.79 2.94
CA GLY A 188 14.44 -8.25 2.86
C GLY A 188 13.16 -9.09 3.01
N LYS A 189 11.99 -8.47 3.02
CA LYS A 189 10.71 -9.19 3.11
C LYS A 189 10.40 -9.93 1.82
N TYR A 190 9.76 -11.10 1.95
CA TYR A 190 9.26 -11.87 0.82
C TYR A 190 8.14 -11.16 0.08
N LEU A 191 8.13 -11.28 -1.26
CA LEU A 191 7.20 -10.61 -2.15
C LEU A 191 6.45 -11.60 -3.03
N ALA A 192 5.11 -11.50 -3.03
CA ALA A 192 4.23 -12.26 -3.91
C ALA A 192 4.00 -11.54 -5.23
N GLY A 193 3.68 -12.30 -6.32
CA GLY A 193 3.21 -11.75 -7.59
C GLY A 193 4.30 -11.51 -8.64
N ALA A 194 5.56 -11.86 -8.39
CA ALA A 194 6.62 -11.84 -9.40
C ALA A 194 6.53 -13.05 -10.34
N VAL A 195 6.91 -12.87 -11.60
CA VAL A 195 6.98 -13.93 -12.61
C VAL A 195 8.36 -13.89 -13.27
N PHE A 196 8.92 -15.05 -13.53
CA PHE A 196 10.25 -15.22 -14.12
C PHE A 196 10.22 -16.03 -15.41
N ASN A 197 11.15 -15.76 -16.30
CA ASN A 197 11.45 -16.53 -17.48
C ASN A 197 12.78 -17.27 -17.32
N LEU A 198 12.83 -18.52 -17.77
CA LEU A 198 14.03 -19.35 -17.83
C LEU A 198 14.49 -19.44 -19.29
N TYR A 199 15.70 -19.07 -19.56
CA TYR A 199 16.33 -19.12 -20.88
C TYR A 199 17.52 -20.07 -20.87
N THR A 200 17.84 -20.64 -22.05
CA THR A 200 19.10 -21.37 -22.26
C THR A 200 20.27 -20.38 -22.25
N ALA A 201 21.38 -20.73 -21.59
CA ALA A 201 22.61 -19.97 -21.73
C ALA A 201 23.41 -20.40 -22.97
N ASP A 202 23.32 -21.69 -23.32
CA ASP A 202 24.00 -22.32 -24.42
C ASP A 202 23.01 -23.12 -25.29
N ASP A 203 23.46 -23.53 -26.50
CA ASP A 203 22.67 -24.39 -27.36
C ASP A 203 22.39 -25.74 -26.70
N ILE A 204 21.16 -26.24 -26.81
CA ILE A 204 20.73 -27.55 -26.32
C ILE A 204 20.44 -28.47 -27.49
N TYR A 205 21.11 -29.62 -27.51
CA TYR A 205 21.00 -30.61 -28.56
C TYR A 205 20.35 -31.90 -28.07
N SER A 206 19.60 -32.57 -28.95
CA SER A 206 19.14 -33.96 -28.74
C SER A 206 20.29 -34.96 -28.86
N VAL A 207 20.04 -36.21 -28.50
CA VAL A 207 21.01 -37.33 -28.56
C VAL A 207 21.59 -37.52 -29.95
N ASP A 208 20.81 -37.32 -30.98
CA ASP A 208 21.18 -37.48 -32.41
C ASP A 208 21.79 -36.19 -32.98
N GLY A 209 22.04 -35.16 -32.16
CA GLY A 209 22.74 -33.95 -32.54
C GLY A 209 21.85 -32.90 -33.22
N LYS A 210 20.53 -33.03 -33.12
CA LYS A 210 19.57 -31.98 -33.56
C LYS A 210 19.54 -30.86 -32.55
N LEU A 211 19.68 -29.64 -33.00
CA LEU A 211 19.46 -28.44 -32.17
C LEU A 211 17.99 -28.39 -31.71
N LEU A 212 17.74 -28.33 -30.44
CA LEU A 212 16.42 -28.22 -29.84
C LEU A 212 16.12 -26.78 -29.37
N PHE A 213 17.09 -26.14 -28.72
CA PHE A 213 17.05 -24.73 -28.31
C PHE A 213 18.37 -24.06 -28.67
N ALA A 214 18.31 -22.88 -29.21
CA ALA A 214 19.48 -22.03 -29.38
C ALA A 214 19.78 -21.28 -28.09
N ALA A 215 21.02 -20.86 -27.90
CA ALA A 215 21.43 -20.01 -26.78
C ALA A 215 20.57 -18.75 -26.70
N GLY A 216 20.06 -18.43 -25.52
CA GLY A 216 19.18 -17.30 -25.26
C GLY A 216 17.69 -17.54 -25.56
N GLU A 217 17.30 -18.75 -25.93
CA GLU A 217 15.91 -19.09 -26.23
C GLU A 217 15.12 -19.38 -24.95
N LEU A 218 13.83 -18.97 -24.91
CA LEU A 218 12.93 -19.16 -23.77
C LEU A 218 12.57 -20.65 -23.60
N VAL A 219 12.84 -21.21 -22.42
CA VAL A 219 12.50 -22.59 -22.04
C VAL A 219 11.15 -22.66 -21.34
N ALA A 220 10.97 -21.83 -20.31
CA ALA A 220 9.78 -21.87 -19.45
C ALA A 220 9.52 -20.51 -18.78
N THR A 221 8.25 -20.30 -18.40
CA THR A 221 7.83 -19.18 -17.56
C THR A 221 7.31 -19.73 -16.24
N SER A 222 7.73 -19.14 -15.11
CA SER A 222 7.30 -19.58 -13.78
C SER A 222 5.85 -19.17 -13.48
N PRO A 223 5.18 -19.85 -12.54
CA PRO A 223 4.04 -19.29 -11.83
C PRO A 223 4.41 -18.00 -11.10
N GLU A 224 3.42 -17.27 -10.60
CA GLU A 224 3.64 -16.12 -9.70
C GLU A 224 4.25 -16.60 -8.37
N THR A 225 5.13 -15.78 -7.77
CA THR A 225 5.61 -16.03 -6.41
C THR A 225 4.46 -16.01 -5.42
N GLY A 226 4.45 -16.96 -4.49
CA GLY A 226 3.48 -17.06 -3.40
C GLY A 226 3.72 -16.02 -2.28
N ALA A 227 2.91 -16.09 -1.23
CA ALA A 227 3.06 -15.24 -0.04
C ALA A 227 4.39 -15.44 0.71
N ASP A 228 5.03 -16.60 0.51
CA ASP A 228 6.38 -16.94 0.98
C ASP A 228 7.49 -16.39 0.08
N GLY A 229 7.13 -15.67 -0.98
CA GLY A 229 8.04 -15.12 -1.98
C GLY A 229 8.63 -16.16 -2.92
N TYR A 230 8.20 -17.42 -2.88
CA TYR A 230 8.80 -18.50 -3.62
C TYR A 230 8.01 -18.88 -4.87
N THR A 231 8.74 -19.23 -5.93
CA THR A 231 8.24 -19.89 -7.14
C THR A 231 9.30 -20.83 -7.69
N TYR A 232 8.91 -21.74 -8.57
CA TYR A 232 9.84 -22.62 -9.28
C TYR A 232 9.35 -22.87 -10.71
N PHE A 233 10.28 -23.24 -11.59
CA PHE A 233 9.96 -23.66 -12.93
C PHE A 233 9.60 -25.15 -12.93
N ASP A 234 8.36 -25.47 -13.30
CA ASP A 234 7.89 -26.86 -13.42
C ASP A 234 8.24 -27.39 -14.83
N CYS A 235 9.53 -27.60 -15.04
CA CYS A 235 10.06 -28.17 -16.26
C CYS A 235 11.18 -29.15 -15.95
N ASP A 236 11.30 -30.19 -16.80
CA ASP A 236 12.34 -31.22 -16.69
C ASP A 236 13.47 -30.90 -17.68
N ILE A 237 14.40 -30.03 -17.24
CA ILE A 237 15.48 -29.50 -18.07
C ILE A 237 16.72 -30.41 -18.06
N PRO A 238 17.53 -30.45 -19.16
CA PRO A 238 18.80 -31.13 -19.20
C PRO A 238 19.81 -30.52 -18.23
N ILE A 239 20.54 -31.40 -17.53
CA ILE A 239 21.64 -31.01 -16.65
C ILE A 239 22.99 -31.21 -17.36
N ARG A 240 24.06 -30.64 -16.77
CA ARG A 240 25.40 -30.77 -17.30
C ARG A 240 25.83 -32.24 -17.28
N GLY A 241 26.38 -32.68 -18.42
CA GLY A 241 26.99 -34.02 -18.53
C GLY A 241 26.03 -35.15 -18.78
N GLU A 242 24.77 -34.91 -19.16
CA GLU A 242 23.94 -35.93 -19.77
C GLU A 242 24.70 -36.56 -20.95
N TYR A 243 25.22 -37.74 -20.73
CA TYR A 243 26.07 -38.43 -21.68
C TYR A 243 25.21 -39.24 -22.65
N TYR A 244 25.24 -38.86 -23.89
CA TYR A 244 24.49 -39.54 -24.94
C TYR A 244 25.39 -40.50 -25.65
N GLY A 245 25.32 -41.77 -25.20
CA GLY A 245 25.81 -42.94 -25.88
C GLY A 245 27.24 -42.89 -26.40
N SER A 246 27.98 -43.89 -26.11
CA SER A 246 29.40 -44.09 -26.37
C SER A 246 29.84 -44.14 -27.83
N SER A 247 28.98 -43.97 -28.77
CA SER A 247 29.46 -43.85 -30.15
C SER A 247 29.63 -42.35 -30.53
N ILE A 248 30.40 -41.66 -29.75
CA ILE A 248 31.61 -41.08 -30.20
C ILE A 248 31.46 -40.26 -31.47
N ARG A 249 30.94 -39.15 -31.26
CA ARG A 249 31.63 -38.00 -31.88
C ARG A 249 32.46 -37.39 -30.74
N LYS A 250 33.77 -37.30 -30.87
CA LYS A 250 34.67 -36.56 -30.00
C LYS A 250 34.35 -35.06 -29.94
N ASP A 251 33.38 -34.66 -30.72
CA ASP A 251 32.81 -33.34 -30.96
C ASP A 251 31.31 -33.26 -30.61
N ALA A 252 30.72 -34.28 -29.97
CA ALA A 252 29.37 -34.14 -29.44
C ALA A 252 29.42 -33.20 -28.25
N THR A 253 28.85 -32.04 -28.46
CA THR A 253 28.64 -31.00 -27.46
C THR A 253 27.74 -31.57 -26.35
N THR A 254 28.35 -31.84 -25.22
CA THR A 254 27.60 -32.14 -24.00
C THR A 254 26.85 -30.90 -23.61
N ASN A 255 25.55 -31.02 -23.31
CA ASN A 255 24.79 -29.90 -22.77
C ASN A 255 25.52 -29.32 -21.55
N SER A 256 25.63 -28.01 -21.50
CA SER A 256 26.40 -27.32 -20.43
C SER A 256 25.69 -27.34 -19.07
N GLY A 257 24.38 -27.48 -19.06
CA GLY A 257 23.53 -27.32 -17.88
C GLY A 257 23.42 -25.85 -17.40
N ASN A 258 23.75 -24.92 -18.27
CA ASN A 258 23.72 -23.49 -17.95
C ASN A 258 22.40 -22.86 -18.44
N TYR A 259 21.79 -22.10 -17.56
CA TYR A 259 20.54 -21.39 -17.81
C TYR A 259 20.62 -19.97 -17.28
N ILE A 260 19.72 -19.12 -17.76
CA ILE A 260 19.59 -17.72 -17.32
C ILE A 260 18.15 -17.50 -16.89
N VAL A 261 17.95 -17.03 -15.66
CA VAL A 261 16.66 -16.62 -15.14
C VAL A 261 16.58 -15.09 -15.19
N LYS A 262 15.50 -14.56 -15.78
CA LYS A 262 15.19 -13.12 -15.81
C LYS A 262 13.82 -12.87 -15.26
N GLU A 263 13.63 -11.77 -14.56
CA GLU A 263 12.32 -11.33 -14.11
C GLU A 263 11.51 -10.83 -15.31
N LEU A 264 10.34 -11.42 -15.55
CA LEU A 264 9.39 -10.98 -16.58
C LEU A 264 8.47 -9.89 -16.04
N ARG A 265 8.05 -10.02 -14.81
CA ARG A 265 7.12 -9.08 -14.15
C ARG A 265 7.44 -8.97 -12.66
N ALA A 266 7.64 -7.75 -12.19
CA ALA A 266 7.80 -7.46 -10.77
C ALA A 266 6.47 -7.54 -10.01
N PRO A 267 6.50 -7.71 -8.69
CA PRO A 267 5.35 -7.46 -7.82
C PRO A 267 4.81 -6.06 -7.98
N LEU A 268 3.52 -5.86 -7.70
CA LEU A 268 2.92 -4.52 -7.70
C LEU A 268 3.65 -3.59 -6.73
N GLY A 269 3.92 -2.36 -7.15
CA GLY A 269 4.65 -1.38 -6.36
C GLY A 269 6.17 -1.53 -6.39
N TYR A 270 6.71 -2.31 -7.30
CA TYR A 270 8.15 -2.52 -7.47
C TYR A 270 8.61 -2.30 -8.91
N TYR A 271 9.88 -1.92 -9.08
CA TYR A 271 10.55 -1.93 -10.37
C TYR A 271 10.96 -3.34 -10.76
N VAL A 272 10.95 -3.65 -12.06
CA VAL A 272 11.50 -4.92 -12.57
C VAL A 272 13.01 -4.92 -12.38
N ASN A 273 13.57 -6.06 -11.95
CA ASN A 273 15.01 -6.26 -11.88
C ASN A 273 15.51 -6.88 -13.18
N GLU A 274 16.27 -6.11 -13.96
CA GLU A 274 16.84 -6.54 -15.25
C GLU A 274 18.10 -7.40 -15.11
N GLU A 275 18.66 -7.56 -13.91
CA GLU A 275 19.87 -8.36 -13.70
C GLU A 275 19.57 -9.83 -13.90
N PRO A 276 20.23 -10.51 -14.88
CA PRO A 276 20.05 -11.93 -15.09
C PRO A 276 20.68 -12.74 -13.97
N MET A 277 20.03 -13.83 -13.56
CA MET A 277 20.57 -14.81 -12.62
C MET A 277 21.09 -16.00 -13.41
N GLU A 278 22.39 -16.29 -13.33
CA GLU A 278 22.99 -17.44 -13.96
C GLU A 278 22.81 -18.69 -13.10
N VAL A 279 22.38 -19.78 -13.70
CA VAL A 279 22.12 -21.07 -13.04
C VAL A 279 22.89 -22.16 -13.76
N THR A 280 23.70 -22.93 -13.03
CA THR A 280 24.45 -24.06 -13.57
C THR A 280 24.16 -25.32 -12.77
N PHE A 281 23.70 -26.36 -13.45
CA PHE A 281 23.47 -27.68 -12.86
C PHE A 281 24.65 -28.58 -13.10
N THR A 282 25.12 -29.20 -12.03
CA THR A 282 26.17 -30.21 -12.07
C THR A 282 25.67 -31.46 -11.33
N TYR A 283 25.83 -32.63 -11.95
CA TYR A 283 25.46 -33.90 -11.35
C TYR A 283 26.19 -34.15 -10.03
N ASP A 284 25.45 -34.52 -8.99
CA ASP A 284 25.98 -34.89 -7.67
C ASP A 284 25.34 -36.15 -7.07
N GLY A 285 24.53 -36.88 -7.83
CA GLY A 285 23.90 -38.17 -7.43
C GLY A 285 22.56 -38.00 -6.72
N GLN A 286 21.97 -36.81 -6.68
CA GLN A 286 20.65 -36.57 -6.09
C GLN A 286 19.53 -36.86 -7.10
N ALA A 287 18.42 -37.42 -6.62
CA ALA A 287 17.25 -37.70 -7.46
C ALA A 287 16.63 -36.41 -8.05
N ILE A 288 16.60 -35.34 -7.25
CA ILE A 288 16.13 -34.02 -7.66
C ILE A 288 17.13 -33.00 -7.12
N MET A 289 17.72 -32.23 -8.01
CA MET A 289 18.57 -31.10 -7.67
C MET A 289 17.71 -29.84 -7.70
N VAL A 290 17.70 -29.08 -6.62
CA VAL A 290 17.00 -27.78 -6.52
C VAL A 290 18.05 -26.69 -6.37
N LEU A 291 18.07 -25.73 -7.28
CA LEU A 291 18.89 -24.53 -7.16
C LEU A 291 17.96 -23.33 -6.96
N ASP A 292 18.00 -22.81 -5.73
CA ASP A 292 17.23 -21.62 -5.35
C ASP A 292 18.07 -20.37 -5.52
N ASN A 293 17.51 -19.40 -6.21
CA ASN A 293 18.08 -18.08 -6.44
C ASN A 293 17.29 -17.03 -5.66
N THR A 294 17.91 -15.89 -5.39
CA THR A 294 17.23 -14.77 -4.76
C THR A 294 17.25 -13.55 -5.69
N CYS A 295 16.08 -13.05 -6.03
CA CYS A 295 15.90 -11.82 -6.80
C CYS A 295 15.32 -10.73 -5.90
N SER A 296 15.97 -9.57 -5.84
CA SER A 296 15.50 -8.45 -5.03
C SER A 296 15.02 -7.30 -5.91
N ASN A 297 13.86 -6.68 -5.55
CA ASN A 297 13.36 -5.50 -6.26
C ASN A 297 13.38 -4.26 -5.39
N LYS A 298 13.69 -3.13 -6.03
CA LYS A 298 13.54 -1.81 -5.45
C LYS A 298 12.06 -1.43 -5.47
N PRO A 299 11.45 -0.94 -4.37
CA PRO A 299 10.10 -0.40 -4.42
C PRO A 299 10.04 0.84 -5.32
N THR A 300 8.90 1.07 -5.96
CA THR A 300 8.64 2.36 -6.63
C THR A 300 8.78 3.49 -5.62
N GLU A 301 9.27 4.64 -6.06
CA GLU A 301 9.43 5.79 -5.18
C GLU A 301 9.10 7.10 -5.89
N MET A 302 8.52 8.01 -5.13
CA MET A 302 8.29 9.40 -5.50
C MET A 302 8.36 10.29 -4.27
N TRP A 303 8.32 11.59 -4.46
CA TRP A 303 8.36 12.58 -3.39
C TRP A 303 7.11 13.43 -3.37
N VAL A 304 6.70 13.84 -2.18
CA VAL A 304 5.64 14.83 -1.97
C VAL A 304 6.22 15.99 -1.18
N SER A 305 6.16 17.19 -1.75
CA SER A 305 6.58 18.43 -1.13
C SER A 305 5.34 19.24 -0.76
N LYS A 306 5.24 19.65 0.50
CA LYS A 306 4.16 20.52 1.00
C LYS A 306 4.74 21.90 1.25
N ARG A 307 4.27 22.93 0.54
CA ARG A 307 4.89 24.26 0.56
C ARG A 307 3.92 25.40 0.88
N ASP A 308 4.48 26.46 1.44
CA ASP A 308 3.82 27.77 1.58
C ASP A 308 3.80 28.46 0.19
N LEU A 309 2.61 28.81 -0.30
CA LEU A 309 2.42 29.47 -1.59
C LEU A 309 3.11 30.84 -1.65
N THR A 310 3.36 31.48 -0.51
CA THR A 310 3.88 32.85 -0.43
C THR A 310 5.41 32.91 -0.65
N ASN A 311 6.16 31.95 -0.10
CA ASN A 311 7.61 31.94 -0.12
C ASN A 311 8.24 30.69 -0.75
N ASP A 312 7.42 29.69 -1.12
CA ASP A 312 7.80 28.40 -1.72
C ASP A 312 8.70 27.52 -0.80
N GLU A 313 8.69 27.78 0.51
CA GLU A 313 9.41 26.97 1.50
C GLU A 313 8.56 25.77 1.92
N GLU A 314 9.20 24.67 2.37
CA GLU A 314 8.51 23.51 2.93
C GLU A 314 7.67 23.92 4.14
N LEU A 315 6.44 23.39 4.21
CA LEU A 315 5.44 23.76 5.20
C LEU A 315 5.19 22.58 6.14
N PRO A 316 5.74 22.59 7.37
CA PRO A 316 5.49 21.54 8.35
C PRO A 316 4.13 21.67 9.03
N GLY A 317 3.57 20.53 9.47
CA GLY A 317 2.39 20.44 10.34
C GLY A 317 1.06 20.18 9.63
N ALA A 318 1.03 20.09 8.31
CA ALA A 318 -0.12 19.64 7.54
C ALA A 318 -0.26 18.11 7.62
N THR A 319 -1.47 17.58 7.70
CA THR A 319 -1.73 16.14 7.60
C THR A 319 -2.18 15.79 6.19
N LEU A 320 -1.38 14.96 5.53
CA LEU A 320 -1.57 14.55 4.14
C LEU A 320 -1.91 13.07 4.05
N ALA A 321 -2.65 12.68 3.03
CA ALA A 321 -2.93 11.29 2.69
C ALA A 321 -2.88 11.08 1.19
N ILE A 322 -2.42 9.90 0.77
CA ILE A 322 -2.61 9.39 -0.58
C ILE A 322 -3.73 8.36 -0.54
N LYS A 323 -4.68 8.52 -1.45
CA LYS A 323 -5.82 7.61 -1.64
C LYS A 323 -5.76 6.94 -3.00
N ASP A 324 -6.24 5.69 -3.08
CA ASP A 324 -6.45 4.99 -4.33
C ASP A 324 -7.74 5.46 -5.05
N THR A 325 -8.05 4.86 -6.20
CA THR A 325 -9.26 5.18 -6.99
C THR A 325 -10.57 4.82 -6.30
N ASP A 326 -10.54 3.90 -5.33
CA ASP A 326 -11.70 3.52 -4.53
C ASP A 326 -11.89 4.41 -3.30
N GLY A 327 -10.95 5.35 -3.06
CA GLY A 327 -10.95 6.28 -1.94
C GLY A 327 -10.34 5.71 -0.66
N ASN A 328 -9.74 4.52 -0.70
CA ASN A 328 -9.04 3.95 0.45
C ASN A 328 -7.72 4.70 0.67
N THR A 329 -7.37 4.89 1.92
CA THR A 329 -6.09 5.51 2.28
C THR A 329 -4.94 4.51 2.11
N VAL A 330 -4.02 4.83 1.22
CA VAL A 330 -2.78 4.05 0.99
C VAL A 330 -1.74 4.39 2.05
N THR A 331 -1.52 5.68 2.28
CA THR A 331 -0.59 6.18 3.31
C THR A 331 -1.04 7.54 3.84
N THR A 332 -0.60 7.88 5.05
CA THR A 332 -0.83 9.19 5.68
C THR A 332 0.38 9.60 6.51
N TRP A 333 0.68 10.90 6.52
CA TRP A 333 1.79 11.47 7.29
C TRP A 333 1.53 12.92 7.66
N VAL A 334 2.39 13.47 8.51
CA VAL A 334 2.43 14.92 8.80
C VAL A 334 3.63 15.50 8.06
N SER A 335 3.43 16.61 7.34
CA SER A 335 4.50 17.30 6.62
C SER A 335 5.57 17.83 7.55
N THR A 336 6.80 17.86 7.06
CA THR A 336 7.99 18.36 7.76
C THR A 336 8.63 19.49 6.95
N ASP A 337 9.81 19.91 7.35
CA ASP A 337 10.67 20.86 6.64
C ASP A 337 11.45 20.23 5.46
N GLU A 338 11.14 18.96 5.11
CA GLU A 338 11.69 18.24 3.96
C GLU A 338 10.58 17.50 3.21
N PRO A 339 10.74 17.25 1.89
CA PRO A 339 9.80 16.43 1.11
C PRO A 339 9.65 15.02 1.68
N HIS A 340 8.45 14.49 1.65
CA HIS A 340 8.15 13.14 2.12
C HIS A 340 8.34 12.10 1.01
N ARG A 341 9.12 11.03 1.30
CA ARG A 341 9.30 9.90 0.40
C ARG A 341 8.11 8.93 0.48
N VAL A 342 7.50 8.67 -0.66
CA VAL A 342 6.42 7.69 -0.81
C VAL A 342 6.90 6.52 -1.64
N THR A 343 6.67 5.29 -1.17
CA THR A 343 7.10 4.06 -1.83
C THR A 343 5.96 3.07 -2.02
N GLY A 344 6.10 2.15 -2.98
CA GLY A 344 5.19 1.03 -3.16
C GLY A 344 3.89 1.36 -3.92
N LEU A 345 3.81 2.52 -4.58
CA LEU A 345 2.68 2.84 -5.45
C LEU A 345 2.78 2.06 -6.77
N HIS A 346 1.64 1.62 -7.30
CA HIS A 346 1.58 0.83 -8.52
C HIS A 346 1.69 1.69 -9.78
N PHE A 347 2.38 1.20 -10.79
CA PHE A 347 2.43 1.86 -12.08
C PHE A 347 1.08 1.83 -12.81
N GLY A 348 0.75 2.94 -13.47
CA GLY A 348 -0.45 3.08 -14.29
C GLY A 348 -1.73 3.33 -13.50
N GLU A 349 -1.74 3.12 -12.20
CA GLU A 349 -2.85 3.45 -11.33
C GLU A 349 -2.88 4.94 -11.00
N SER A 350 -4.07 5.47 -10.77
CA SER A 350 -4.27 6.85 -10.37
C SER A 350 -4.44 6.94 -8.87
N TYR A 351 -3.81 7.94 -8.28
CA TYR A 351 -3.86 8.24 -6.85
C TYR A 351 -4.29 9.69 -6.64
N THR A 352 -4.87 9.98 -5.48
CA THR A 352 -5.22 11.34 -5.07
C THR A 352 -4.46 11.70 -3.80
N LEU A 353 -3.63 12.75 -3.89
CA LEU A 353 -3.05 13.41 -2.74
C LEU A 353 -4.09 14.37 -2.16
N THR A 354 -4.50 14.15 -0.93
CA THR A 354 -5.50 14.93 -0.20
C THR A 354 -4.87 15.50 1.07
N GLU A 355 -5.14 16.76 1.35
CA GLU A 355 -4.83 17.35 2.64
C GLU A 355 -6.02 17.12 3.59
N ILE A 356 -5.79 16.37 4.66
CA ILE A 356 -6.81 16.08 5.68
C ILE A 356 -6.96 17.26 6.66
N ARG A 357 -5.83 17.90 7.00
CA ARG A 357 -5.75 19.04 7.90
C ARG A 357 -4.60 19.94 7.49
N ALA A 358 -4.92 21.22 7.30
CA ALA A 358 -3.92 22.25 6.99
C ALA A 358 -2.98 22.50 8.18
N ALA A 359 -1.81 23.02 7.88
CA ALA A 359 -0.92 23.58 8.87
C ALA A 359 -1.58 24.78 9.58
N GLY A 360 -1.16 25.08 10.82
CA GLY A 360 -1.74 26.20 11.58
C GLY A 360 -1.53 27.53 10.86
N GLY A 361 -2.61 28.24 10.57
CA GLY A 361 -2.58 29.52 9.86
C GLY A 361 -2.66 29.42 8.34
N TYR A 362 -2.96 28.23 7.79
CA TYR A 362 -3.05 27.99 6.36
C TYR A 362 -4.42 27.46 5.95
N ALA A 363 -4.73 27.62 4.67
CA ALA A 363 -5.92 27.10 4.03
C ALA A 363 -5.70 25.67 3.57
N LEU A 364 -6.77 24.87 3.53
CA LEU A 364 -6.71 23.53 2.90
C LEU A 364 -6.43 23.65 1.41
N ALA A 365 -5.44 22.90 0.93
CA ALA A 365 -5.16 22.77 -0.49
C ALA A 365 -6.21 21.93 -1.21
N ASN A 366 -6.31 22.14 -2.52
CA ASN A 366 -7.09 21.26 -3.39
C ASN A 366 -6.38 19.91 -3.57
N ASP A 367 -7.19 18.87 -3.73
CA ASP A 367 -6.71 17.54 -4.07
C ASP A 367 -5.92 17.52 -5.39
N ILE A 368 -4.86 16.72 -5.45
CA ILE A 368 -4.03 16.52 -6.63
C ILE A 368 -4.12 15.06 -7.05
N THR A 369 -4.67 14.81 -8.23
CA THR A 369 -4.68 13.46 -8.81
C THR A 369 -3.42 13.24 -9.63
N PHE A 370 -2.71 12.14 -9.40
CA PHE A 370 -1.45 11.80 -10.06
C PHE A 370 -1.35 10.30 -10.36
N ARG A 371 -0.38 9.92 -11.18
CA ARG A 371 -0.03 8.51 -11.48
C ARG A 371 1.45 8.39 -11.77
N LEU A 372 1.99 7.18 -11.54
CA LEU A 372 3.36 6.81 -11.85
C LEU A 372 3.40 6.00 -13.13
N ILE A 373 4.39 6.26 -13.97
CA ILE A 373 4.69 5.48 -15.18
C ILE A 373 6.16 5.08 -15.12
N GLN A 374 6.46 3.78 -15.35
CA GLN A 374 7.83 3.30 -15.38
C GLN A 374 8.58 3.89 -16.58
N LYS A 375 9.82 4.30 -16.38
CA LYS A 375 10.71 4.71 -17.46
C LYS A 375 11.33 3.52 -18.16
N PHE A 376 11.64 3.69 -19.43
CA PHE A 376 12.34 2.72 -20.26
C PHE A 376 13.54 3.38 -20.92
N ASP A 377 14.61 2.62 -21.14
CA ASP A 377 15.76 3.06 -21.93
C ASP A 377 15.42 3.12 -23.43
N ARG A 378 16.42 3.47 -24.25
CA ARG A 378 16.24 3.56 -25.73
C ARG A 378 15.99 2.22 -26.39
N ASP A 379 16.40 1.14 -25.75
CA ASP A 379 16.27 -0.24 -26.25
C ASP A 379 14.98 -0.89 -25.76
N GLY A 380 14.22 -0.18 -24.89
CA GLY A 380 12.93 -0.64 -24.36
C GLY A 380 13.05 -1.43 -23.04
N ASN A 381 14.22 -1.44 -22.41
CA ASN A 381 14.38 -2.08 -21.11
C ASN A 381 13.85 -1.16 -19.99
N PRO A 382 13.16 -1.71 -18.97
CA PRO A 382 12.64 -0.93 -17.86
C PRO A 382 13.78 -0.40 -16.97
N LEU A 383 13.69 0.86 -16.58
CA LEU A 383 14.62 1.49 -15.65
C LEU A 383 14.05 1.47 -14.23
N GLU A 384 14.92 1.45 -13.22
CA GLU A 384 14.53 1.64 -11.80
C GLU A 384 14.23 3.10 -11.47
N GLU A 385 13.49 3.76 -12.39
CA GLU A 385 13.03 5.14 -12.31
C GLU A 385 11.58 5.24 -12.78
N CYS A 386 10.87 6.24 -12.30
CA CYS A 386 9.52 6.54 -12.76
C CYS A 386 9.37 7.99 -13.22
N GLU A 387 8.35 8.22 -14.03
CA GLU A 387 7.79 9.53 -14.33
C GLU A 387 6.49 9.69 -13.57
N VAL A 388 6.26 10.86 -13.00
CA VAL A 388 5.02 11.20 -12.31
C VAL A 388 4.22 12.18 -13.18
N TYR A 389 2.98 11.83 -13.44
CA TYR A 389 2.04 12.67 -14.16
C TYR A 389 0.94 13.12 -13.22
N TYR A 390 0.53 14.38 -13.31
CA TYR A 390 -0.63 14.90 -12.59
C TYR A 390 -1.76 15.30 -13.53
N LEU A 391 -2.99 15.15 -13.05
CA LEU A 391 -4.19 15.42 -13.82
C LEU A 391 -4.54 16.91 -13.78
N THR A 392 -4.72 17.51 -14.95
CA THR A 392 -5.23 18.87 -15.09
C THR A 392 -6.50 18.87 -15.92
N THR A 393 -7.49 19.62 -15.49
CA THR A 393 -8.71 19.83 -16.28
C THR A 393 -8.60 21.10 -17.11
N LYS A 394 -8.68 20.94 -18.43
CA LYS A 394 -8.74 22.08 -19.35
C LYS A 394 -10.19 22.41 -19.69
N ASN A 395 -10.53 23.70 -19.57
CA ASN A 395 -11.84 24.23 -19.93
C ASN A 395 -11.70 25.16 -21.14
N ILE A 396 -12.32 24.81 -22.27
CA ILE A 396 -12.42 25.70 -23.44
C ILE A 396 -13.90 25.83 -23.83
N LEU A 397 -14.46 27.02 -23.66
CA LEU A 397 -15.88 27.30 -23.89
C LEU A 397 -16.83 26.39 -23.07
N PHE A 398 -17.39 25.36 -23.67
CA PHE A 398 -18.32 24.41 -23.04
C PHE A 398 -17.75 23.01 -22.90
N TRP A 399 -16.48 22.80 -23.24
CA TRP A 399 -15.83 21.51 -23.21
C TRP A 399 -14.84 21.43 -22.06
N LYS A 400 -14.98 20.39 -21.24
CA LYS A 400 -14.02 19.99 -20.23
C LYS A 400 -13.34 18.72 -20.70
N TRP A 401 -12.01 18.66 -20.63
CA TRP A 401 -11.26 17.42 -20.80
C TRP A 401 -10.07 17.38 -19.85
N ASP A 402 -9.78 16.18 -19.44
CA ASP A 402 -8.68 15.91 -18.55
C ASP A 402 -7.39 15.72 -19.37
N ASP A 403 -6.30 16.30 -18.90
CA ASP A 403 -5.00 16.26 -19.54
C ASP A 403 -3.93 15.89 -18.50
N TRP A 404 -3.13 14.88 -18.80
CA TRP A 404 -2.05 14.45 -17.94
C TRP A 404 -0.78 15.22 -18.27
N LYS A 405 -0.17 15.86 -17.28
CA LYS A 405 1.09 16.58 -17.43
C LYS A 405 2.19 15.90 -16.65
N LEU A 406 3.33 15.73 -17.32
CA LEU A 406 4.55 15.24 -16.71
C LEU A 406 5.09 16.27 -15.71
N LEU A 407 5.55 15.81 -14.54
CA LEU A 407 6.36 16.55 -13.59
C LEU A 407 7.84 16.36 -13.95
N ASP A 408 8.64 17.44 -13.82
CA ASP A 408 10.05 17.45 -14.24
C ASP A 408 10.92 16.50 -13.39
N ASP A 409 10.60 16.34 -12.12
CA ASP A 409 11.17 15.40 -11.16
C ASP A 409 10.04 14.65 -10.45
N ALA A 410 10.21 13.43 -10.07
CA ALA A 410 9.18 12.58 -9.47
C ALA A 410 8.65 13.14 -8.12
N THR A 411 8.33 14.45 -8.08
CA THR A 411 7.88 15.20 -6.91
C THR A 411 6.55 15.87 -7.17
N VAL A 412 5.52 15.52 -6.41
CA VAL A 412 4.23 16.21 -6.39
C VAL A 412 4.30 17.34 -5.36
N ILE A 413 4.09 18.57 -5.81
CA ILE A 413 4.10 19.76 -4.96
C ILE A 413 2.66 20.18 -4.66
N MET A 414 2.30 20.25 -3.37
CA MET A 414 1.04 20.80 -2.87
C MET A 414 1.33 22.07 -2.10
N GLN A 415 0.66 23.16 -2.48
CA GLN A 415 0.90 24.49 -1.89
C GLN A 415 -0.34 24.98 -1.14
N ASP A 416 -0.13 25.59 0.03
CA ASP A 416 -1.17 26.23 0.81
C ASP A 416 -1.06 27.75 0.77
N ASP A 417 -2.22 28.40 0.63
CA ASP A 417 -2.35 29.85 0.90
C ASP A 417 -2.58 30.07 2.40
N ILE A 418 -2.25 31.24 2.88
CA ILE A 418 -2.47 31.66 4.27
C ILE A 418 -3.94 31.97 4.53
N THR A 419 -4.40 31.76 5.77
CA THR A 419 -5.69 32.32 6.21
C THR A 419 -5.59 33.85 6.35
N LYS A 420 -6.67 34.55 6.00
CA LYS A 420 -6.76 36.02 6.02
C LYS A 420 -8.01 36.43 6.74
N VAL A 421 -7.88 37.23 7.81
CA VAL A 421 -8.98 37.67 8.66
C VAL A 421 -9.00 39.19 8.73
N GLN A 422 -10.19 39.75 8.60
CA GLN A 422 -10.43 41.19 8.72
C GLN A 422 -11.50 41.44 9.78
N ILE A 423 -11.19 42.30 10.74
CA ILE A 423 -12.10 42.63 11.86
C ILE A 423 -12.43 44.11 11.81
N SER A 424 -13.73 44.42 11.69
CA SER A 424 -14.25 45.74 11.67
C SER A 424 -14.95 46.10 12.97
N LYS A 425 -14.58 47.22 13.60
CA LYS A 425 -15.27 47.83 14.73
C LYS A 425 -16.08 49.01 14.20
N LYS A 426 -17.43 48.97 14.30
CA LYS A 426 -18.31 49.91 13.64
C LYS A 426 -19.33 50.55 14.55
N ASP A 427 -19.72 51.79 14.25
CA ASP A 427 -20.89 52.43 14.83
C ASP A 427 -22.17 51.74 14.35
N LEU A 428 -23.04 51.32 15.26
CA LEU A 428 -24.27 50.58 14.95
C LEU A 428 -25.23 51.38 14.06
N THR A 429 -25.23 52.73 14.15
CA THR A 429 -26.14 53.61 13.42
C THR A 429 -25.59 53.97 12.04
N THR A 430 -24.36 54.45 11.98
CA THR A 430 -23.74 54.93 10.73
C THR A 430 -23.11 53.83 9.89
N LYS A 431 -22.77 52.71 10.49
CA LYS A 431 -22.03 51.60 9.88
C LYS A 431 -20.59 51.94 9.46
N GLU A 432 -20.09 53.09 9.87
CA GLU A 432 -18.72 53.53 9.63
C GLU A 432 -17.78 52.89 10.67
N GLU A 433 -16.48 52.72 10.32
CA GLU A 433 -15.45 52.27 11.24
C GLU A 433 -15.40 53.20 12.47
N LEU A 434 -15.25 52.61 13.65
CA LEU A 434 -15.28 53.29 14.92
C LEU A 434 -13.91 53.21 15.60
N PRO A 435 -13.11 54.30 15.57
CA PRO A 435 -11.79 54.30 16.19
C PRO A 435 -11.88 54.46 17.71
N GLY A 436 -10.87 53.94 18.42
CA GLY A 436 -10.66 54.16 19.86
C GLY A 436 -11.15 53.05 20.78
N ALA A 437 -11.74 51.98 20.28
CA ALA A 437 -12.08 50.79 21.06
C ALA A 437 -10.84 49.92 21.30
N GLU A 438 -10.62 49.48 22.53
CA GLU A 438 -9.61 48.44 22.80
C GLU A 438 -10.25 47.06 22.68
N LEU A 439 -9.71 46.26 21.75
CA LEU A 439 -10.21 44.95 21.37
C LEU A 439 -9.18 43.87 21.64
N ILE A 440 -9.66 42.69 22.03
CA ILE A 440 -8.85 41.49 22.16
C ILE A 440 -9.52 40.31 21.44
N ILE A 441 -8.69 39.43 20.88
CA ILE A 441 -9.11 38.10 20.39
C ILE A 441 -8.52 37.05 21.32
N THR A 442 -9.36 36.10 21.73
CA THR A 442 -8.92 34.92 22.48
C THR A 442 -9.30 33.64 21.76
N ASP A 443 -8.48 32.57 21.94
CA ASP A 443 -8.78 31.23 21.46
C ASP A 443 -9.83 30.52 22.35
N GLU A 444 -10.23 29.31 21.99
CA GLU A 444 -11.16 28.48 22.77
C GLU A 444 -10.69 28.19 24.22
N LYS A 445 -9.39 28.30 24.48
CA LYS A 445 -8.81 28.11 25.81
C LYS A 445 -8.75 29.39 26.64
N GLY A 446 -9.13 30.51 26.02
CA GLY A 446 -9.08 31.84 26.62
C GLY A 446 -7.68 32.48 26.54
N SER A 447 -6.76 31.94 25.73
CA SER A 447 -5.44 32.55 25.53
C SER A 447 -5.60 33.75 24.59
N GLU A 448 -5.02 34.91 24.98
CA GLU A 448 -5.01 36.11 24.14
C GLU A 448 -4.12 35.89 22.93
N ILE A 449 -4.69 36.08 21.72
CA ILE A 449 -4.03 35.93 20.43
C ILE A 449 -3.55 37.27 19.92
N ASP A 450 -4.39 38.31 20.00
CA ASP A 450 -4.08 39.66 19.56
C ASP A 450 -4.82 40.69 20.40
N ARG A 451 -4.25 41.93 20.46
CA ARG A 451 -4.79 43.07 21.16
C ARG A 451 -4.46 44.37 20.40
N TRP A 452 -5.48 45.17 20.10
CA TRP A 452 -5.29 46.44 19.37
C TRP A 452 -6.30 47.48 19.77
N ILE A 453 -6.05 48.73 19.33
CA ILE A 453 -7.02 49.81 19.39
C ILE A 453 -7.59 49.99 17.98
N SER A 454 -8.93 50.02 17.87
CA SER A 454 -9.62 50.23 16.61
C SER A 454 -9.25 51.56 15.97
N THR A 455 -9.24 51.60 14.63
CA THR A 455 -8.94 52.77 13.82
C THR A 455 -10.10 53.04 12.85
N ASP A 456 -9.90 53.97 11.94
CA ASP A 456 -10.80 54.27 10.83
C ASP A 456 -10.73 53.25 9.68
N ALA A 457 -10.01 52.12 9.88
CA ALA A 457 -9.89 51.02 8.96
C ALA A 457 -10.01 49.68 9.71
N PRO A 458 -10.47 48.62 9.03
CA PRO A 458 -10.51 47.29 9.61
C PRO A 458 -9.13 46.79 10.04
N HIS A 459 -9.05 46.02 11.13
CA HIS A 459 -7.86 45.33 11.55
C HIS A 459 -7.66 44.07 10.73
N TYR A 460 -6.47 43.88 10.15
CA TYR A 460 -6.15 42.77 9.25
C TYR A 460 -5.13 41.83 9.90
N MET A 461 -5.42 40.53 9.87
CA MET A 461 -4.60 39.47 10.42
C MET A 461 -4.33 38.38 9.38
N GLU A 462 -3.10 37.90 9.32
CA GLU A 462 -2.68 36.79 8.50
C GLU A 462 -2.25 35.61 9.36
N LYS A 463 -2.39 34.39 8.82
CA LYS A 463 -1.97 33.16 9.47
C LYS A 463 -2.66 32.88 10.81
N LEU A 464 -3.90 33.36 11.01
CA LEU A 464 -4.70 32.97 12.16
C LEU A 464 -5.19 31.52 11.94
N PRO A 465 -4.82 30.56 12.82
CA PRO A 465 -5.21 29.18 12.63
C PRO A 465 -6.71 28.97 12.51
N ALA A 466 -7.15 28.01 11.68
CA ALA A 466 -8.57 27.66 11.63
C ALA A 466 -9.06 27.17 13.00
N GLY A 467 -10.22 27.68 13.45
CA GLY A 467 -10.77 27.40 14.77
C GLY A 467 -11.71 28.46 15.26
N LYS A 468 -12.18 28.32 16.50
CA LYS A 468 -13.11 29.26 17.14
C LYS A 468 -12.38 30.25 17.99
N TYR A 469 -12.85 31.48 17.91
CA TYR A 469 -12.29 32.63 18.60
C TYR A 469 -13.39 33.48 19.21
N THR A 470 -13.02 34.28 20.20
CA THR A 470 -13.89 35.27 20.81
C THR A 470 -13.26 36.64 20.69
N LEU A 471 -13.98 37.56 20.06
CA LEU A 471 -13.67 39.01 20.01
C LEU A 471 -14.34 39.67 21.21
N THR A 472 -13.57 40.35 22.03
CA THR A 472 -14.07 41.07 23.21
C THR A 472 -13.60 42.51 23.16
N GLU A 473 -14.50 43.42 23.47
CA GLU A 473 -14.18 44.80 23.68
C GLU A 473 -13.82 45.03 25.15
N VAL A 474 -12.62 45.54 25.39
CA VAL A 474 -12.13 45.86 26.76
C VAL A 474 -12.58 47.25 27.21
N THR A 475 -12.44 48.23 26.28
CA THR A 475 -12.90 49.61 26.48
C THR A 475 -13.56 50.11 25.22
N ALA A 476 -14.75 50.71 25.35
CA ALA A 476 -15.42 51.37 24.25
C ALA A 476 -14.90 52.82 24.06
N PRO A 477 -15.03 53.41 22.87
CA PRO A 477 -14.76 54.80 22.68
C PRO A 477 -15.71 55.70 23.47
N ASP A 478 -15.29 56.92 23.75
CA ASP A 478 -16.11 57.91 24.46
C ASP A 478 -17.47 58.09 23.83
N GLY A 479 -18.54 57.99 24.63
CA GLY A 479 -19.91 58.13 24.19
C GLY A 479 -20.55 56.89 23.59
N TYR A 480 -19.88 55.75 23.65
CA TYR A 480 -20.37 54.46 23.19
C TYR A 480 -20.48 53.43 24.30
N ALA A 481 -21.43 52.56 24.16
CA ALA A 481 -21.62 51.43 25.06
C ALA A 481 -20.66 50.28 24.69
N ILE A 482 -20.13 49.57 25.70
CA ILE A 482 -19.32 48.40 25.48
C ILE A 482 -20.16 47.35 24.75
N ALA A 483 -19.66 46.82 23.61
CA ALA A 483 -20.31 45.79 22.85
C ALA A 483 -20.32 44.42 23.58
N GLU A 484 -21.32 43.61 23.29
CA GLU A 484 -21.28 42.19 23.66
C GLU A 484 -20.16 41.51 22.85
N ARG A 485 -19.52 40.52 23.49
CA ARG A 485 -18.50 39.72 22.83
C ARG A 485 -19.07 38.97 21.63
N VAL A 486 -18.25 38.81 20.57
CA VAL A 486 -18.60 38.13 19.33
C VAL A 486 -17.80 36.86 19.23
N GLU A 487 -18.48 35.72 19.18
CA GLU A 487 -17.84 34.43 18.87
C GLU A 487 -17.81 34.24 17.36
N PHE A 488 -16.67 33.86 16.81
CA PHE A 488 -16.50 33.65 15.38
C PHE A 488 -15.61 32.44 15.10
N GLU A 489 -15.72 31.86 13.90
CA GLU A 489 -14.93 30.72 13.46
C GLU A 489 -14.12 31.09 12.22
N VAL A 490 -12.81 30.89 12.29
CA VAL A 490 -11.90 31.01 11.16
C VAL A 490 -11.88 29.69 10.40
N LEU A 491 -12.27 29.72 9.14
CA LEU A 491 -12.26 28.58 8.24
C LEU A 491 -10.89 28.44 7.57
N PRO A 492 -10.43 27.22 7.20
CA PRO A 492 -9.17 27.00 6.50
C PRO A 492 -9.29 27.35 5.00
N THR A 493 -9.51 28.62 4.69
CA THR A 493 -9.60 29.15 3.33
C THR A 493 -8.62 30.30 3.12
N GLY A 494 -8.12 30.47 1.88
CA GLY A 494 -7.26 31.60 1.50
C GLY A 494 -8.04 32.90 1.23
N GLU A 495 -9.37 32.87 1.29
CA GLU A 495 -10.21 34.07 1.11
C GLU A 495 -10.21 34.93 2.37
N VAL A 496 -10.39 36.25 2.20
CA VAL A 496 -10.49 37.16 3.34
C VAL A 496 -11.83 36.94 4.05
N GLN A 497 -11.76 36.54 5.32
CA GLN A 497 -12.92 36.34 6.18
C GLN A 497 -13.13 37.59 7.02
N THR A 498 -14.34 38.19 6.98
CA THR A 498 -14.64 39.45 7.65
C THR A 498 -15.59 39.21 8.81
N PHE A 499 -15.24 39.78 9.97
CA PHE A 499 -16.07 39.78 11.18
C PHE A 499 -16.27 41.23 11.66
N GLU A 500 -17.45 41.52 12.18
CA GLU A 500 -17.84 42.86 12.56
C GLU A 500 -18.31 42.87 14.03
N MET A 501 -17.94 43.93 14.76
CA MET A 501 -18.46 44.27 16.08
C MET A 501 -19.03 45.68 16.05
N PHE A 502 -20.20 45.86 16.63
CA PHE A 502 -20.93 47.12 16.59
C PHE A 502 -21.13 47.71 17.99
N ASP A 503 -20.92 49.02 18.14
CA ASP A 503 -21.29 49.77 19.33
C ASP A 503 -22.51 50.65 19.08
N ASP A 504 -23.40 50.65 20.06
CA ASP A 504 -24.47 51.62 20.14
C ASP A 504 -24.02 52.84 20.95
N THR A 505 -24.58 54.00 20.63
CA THR A 505 -24.30 55.23 21.37
C THR A 505 -24.98 55.22 22.75
N ILE A 506 -24.31 55.78 23.76
CA ILE A 506 -24.92 56.04 25.07
C ILE A 506 -25.95 57.16 24.87
N LYS A 507 -27.18 56.93 25.37
CA LYS A 507 -28.31 57.83 25.24
C LYS A 507 -28.86 58.19 26.59
N VAL A 508 -28.92 59.48 26.90
CA VAL A 508 -29.48 60.00 28.14
C VAL A 508 -30.68 60.88 27.82
N LYS A 509 -31.79 60.55 28.43
CA LYS A 509 -33.05 61.34 28.38
C LYS A 509 -33.16 62.15 29.65
N ILE A 510 -33.30 63.46 29.51
CA ILE A 510 -33.47 64.40 30.64
C ILE A 510 -34.85 65.06 30.60
N SER A 511 -35.64 64.84 31.62
CA SER A 511 -36.98 65.41 31.78
C SER A 511 -36.96 66.44 32.87
N LYS A 512 -37.46 67.62 32.55
CA LYS A 512 -37.75 68.75 33.46
C LYS A 512 -39.23 68.84 33.71
N VAL A 513 -39.70 68.45 34.92
CA VAL A 513 -41.14 68.29 35.15
C VAL A 513 -41.65 69.02 36.39
N ASP A 514 -42.92 69.38 36.39
CA ASP A 514 -43.66 69.83 37.54
C ASP A 514 -43.78 68.68 38.58
N ILE A 515 -43.36 68.94 39.83
CA ILE A 515 -43.36 67.92 40.88
C ILE A 515 -44.78 67.42 41.20
N THR A 516 -45.84 68.19 40.90
CA THR A 516 -47.23 67.86 41.25
C THR A 516 -47.93 67.14 40.10
N THR A 517 -47.77 67.65 38.87
CA THR A 517 -48.47 67.12 37.65
C THR A 517 -47.61 66.09 36.91
N ASN A 518 -46.31 66.11 37.11
CA ASN A 518 -45.31 65.29 36.43
C ASN A 518 -45.30 65.54 34.88
N GLU A 519 -45.83 66.77 34.46
CA GLU A 519 -45.78 67.21 33.11
C GLU A 519 -44.46 67.93 32.82
N GLU A 520 -43.93 67.85 31.56
CA GLU A 520 -42.72 68.58 31.18
C GLU A 520 -42.93 70.11 31.33
N LEU A 521 -41.91 70.77 31.87
CA LEU A 521 -41.87 72.22 32.11
C LEU A 521 -40.97 72.92 31.12
N PRO A 522 -41.50 73.71 30.20
CA PRO A 522 -40.70 74.52 29.29
C PRO A 522 -40.17 75.79 29.97
N GLY A 523 -39.00 76.28 29.52
CA GLY A 523 -38.42 77.53 29.90
C GLY A 523 -37.39 77.50 31.01
N ALA A 524 -37.02 76.35 31.56
CA ALA A 524 -35.89 76.21 32.48
C ALA A 524 -34.58 76.23 31.69
N GLU A 525 -33.59 76.97 32.12
CA GLU A 525 -32.23 76.85 31.61
C GLU A 525 -31.47 75.81 32.45
N LEU A 526 -31.00 74.73 31.76
CA LEU A 526 -30.36 73.60 32.36
C LEU A 526 -28.94 73.43 31.83
N VAL A 527 -28.03 72.94 32.65
CA VAL A 527 -26.65 72.71 32.34
C VAL A 527 -26.24 71.32 32.90
N ILE A 528 -25.58 70.54 32.12
CA ILE A 528 -24.86 69.34 32.57
C ILE A 528 -23.40 69.71 32.65
N LYS A 529 -22.78 69.34 33.77
CA LYS A 529 -21.31 69.38 34.00
C LYS A 529 -20.76 68.05 34.33
N ASP A 530 -19.54 67.80 33.86
CA ASP A 530 -18.77 66.63 34.31
C ASP A 530 -18.22 66.84 35.75
N LYS A 531 -17.54 65.78 36.27
CA LYS A 531 -16.89 65.81 37.59
C LYS A 531 -15.83 66.90 37.75
N ASP A 532 -15.25 67.40 36.68
CA ASP A 532 -14.20 68.42 36.63
C ASP A 532 -14.81 69.82 36.47
N GLY A 533 -16.15 69.90 36.39
CA GLY A 533 -16.90 71.13 36.25
C GLY A 533 -16.98 71.67 34.84
N THR A 534 -16.54 70.93 33.86
CA THR A 534 -16.66 71.30 32.41
C THR A 534 -18.10 71.17 31.98
N GLU A 535 -18.58 72.16 31.28
CA GLU A 535 -19.94 72.19 30.73
C GLU A 535 -20.00 71.20 29.51
N ILE A 536 -20.89 70.22 29.60
CA ILE A 536 -21.10 69.18 28.57
C ILE A 536 -22.25 69.60 27.62
N ASP A 537 -23.34 70.08 28.22
CA ASP A 537 -24.51 70.52 27.45
C ASP A 537 -25.27 71.60 28.22
N ARG A 538 -25.92 72.50 27.43
CA ARG A 538 -26.73 73.60 27.95
C ARG A 538 -27.92 73.79 27.04
N TRP A 539 -29.11 73.80 27.63
CA TRP A 539 -30.33 74.00 26.83
C TRP A 539 -31.43 74.72 27.64
N ILE A 540 -32.48 75.15 26.95
CA ILE A 540 -33.71 75.57 27.58
C ILE A 540 -34.75 74.49 27.45
N SER A 541 -35.38 74.08 28.56
CA SER A 541 -36.36 72.98 28.59
C SER A 541 -37.59 73.37 27.68
N THR A 542 -38.17 72.29 27.12
CA THR A 542 -39.35 72.44 26.21
C THR A 542 -40.52 71.60 26.77
N ASN A 543 -41.60 71.45 25.97
CA ASN A 543 -42.72 70.54 26.32
C ASN A 543 -42.42 69.06 26.20
N GLY A 544 -41.19 68.71 25.96
CA GLY A 544 -40.71 67.31 25.86
C GLY A 544 -39.32 67.15 26.46
N PRO A 545 -38.89 65.93 26.68
CA PRO A 545 -37.58 65.68 27.27
C PRO A 545 -36.45 66.07 26.30
N HIS A 546 -35.31 66.43 26.88
CA HIS A 546 -34.06 66.64 26.19
C HIS A 546 -33.30 65.37 26.06
N TYR A 547 -32.69 65.05 24.89
CA TYR A 547 -31.91 63.85 24.61
C TYR A 547 -30.46 64.22 24.35
N VAL A 548 -29.58 63.61 25.09
CA VAL A 548 -28.13 63.71 24.88
C VAL A 548 -27.64 62.40 24.35
N GLU A 549 -27.09 62.39 23.14
CA GLU A 549 -26.47 61.23 22.50
C GLU A 549 -24.94 61.31 22.60
N LYS A 550 -24.30 60.19 22.62
CA LYS A 550 -22.84 60.07 22.74
C LYS A 550 -22.29 60.71 24.00
N MET A 551 -23.03 60.63 25.09
CA MET A 551 -22.57 61.12 26.39
C MET A 551 -21.57 60.09 27.01
N PRO A 552 -20.33 60.49 27.28
CA PRO A 552 -19.36 59.54 27.86
C PRO A 552 -19.86 58.95 29.19
N ALA A 553 -19.51 57.69 29.47
CA ALA A 553 -19.80 57.10 30.78
C ALA A 553 -19.03 57.85 31.90
N GLY A 554 -19.70 58.15 32.97
CA GLY A 554 -19.08 58.91 34.08
C GLY A 554 -20.08 59.59 34.97
N ASP A 555 -19.59 60.39 35.91
CA ASP A 555 -20.40 61.14 36.89
C ASP A 555 -20.60 62.57 36.42
N TYR A 556 -21.84 63.01 36.50
CA TYR A 556 -22.27 64.30 36.02
C TYR A 556 -23.21 64.99 37.04
N THR A 557 -23.27 66.31 36.96
CA THR A 557 -24.19 67.15 37.74
C THR A 557 -25.13 67.92 36.81
N LEU A 558 -26.45 67.72 36.92
CA LEU A 558 -27.46 68.46 36.24
C LEU A 558 -27.86 69.67 37.13
N THR A 559 -27.67 70.88 36.65
CA THR A 559 -27.95 72.11 37.38
C THR A 559 -28.95 72.92 36.63
N GLU A 560 -29.94 73.47 37.35
CA GLU A 560 -30.84 74.49 36.82
C GLU A 560 -30.26 75.87 37.09
N ILE A 561 -30.05 76.64 36.03
CA ILE A 561 -29.55 78.01 36.13
C ILE A 561 -30.69 78.97 36.35
N THR A 562 -31.77 78.82 35.61
CA THR A 562 -33.01 79.65 35.73
C THR A 562 -34.22 78.71 35.68
N ALA A 563 -35.17 78.90 36.63
CA ALA A 563 -36.41 78.15 36.63
C ALA A 563 -37.44 78.78 35.69
N PRO A 564 -38.43 78.01 35.20
CA PRO A 564 -39.58 78.54 34.53
C PRO A 564 -40.37 79.56 35.37
N SER A 565 -41.04 80.53 34.76
CA SER A 565 -41.82 81.54 35.47
C SER A 565 -42.87 80.90 36.42
N GLY A 566 -42.80 81.21 37.73
CA GLY A 566 -43.68 80.67 38.76
C GLY A 566 -43.22 79.39 39.44
N TYR A 567 -41.96 79.04 39.21
CA TYR A 567 -41.30 77.85 39.84
C TYR A 567 -40.02 78.23 40.58
N LYS A 568 -39.69 77.51 41.58
CA LYS A 568 -38.44 77.67 42.36
C LYS A 568 -37.33 76.89 41.61
N VAL A 569 -36.10 77.41 41.58
CA VAL A 569 -34.94 76.76 41.05
C VAL A 569 -34.75 75.44 41.81
N ALA A 570 -34.66 74.31 41.09
CA ALA A 570 -34.40 72.98 41.67
C ALA A 570 -32.96 72.85 42.21
N GLU A 571 -32.80 71.97 43.19
CA GLU A 571 -31.46 71.55 43.60
C GLU A 571 -30.76 70.74 42.49
N SER A 572 -29.46 70.92 42.34
CA SER A 572 -28.65 70.10 41.41
C SER A 572 -28.78 68.61 41.65
N ILE A 573 -28.75 67.83 40.62
CA ILE A 573 -28.84 66.39 40.64
C ILE A 573 -27.53 65.83 40.16
N ASP A 574 -26.85 65.05 41.02
CA ASP A 574 -25.74 64.23 40.57
C ASP A 574 -26.29 62.92 40.02
N PHE A 575 -25.78 62.51 38.86
CA PHE A 575 -26.17 61.26 38.21
C PHE A 575 -24.96 60.61 37.51
N THR A 576 -24.97 59.30 37.41
CA THR A 576 -23.93 58.50 36.74
C THR A 576 -24.47 57.99 35.41
N VAL A 577 -23.76 58.24 34.32
CA VAL A 577 -24.00 57.67 33.01
C VAL A 577 -23.27 56.33 32.94
N LEU A 578 -24.01 55.27 32.71
CA LEU A 578 -23.45 53.90 32.58
C LEU A 578 -23.10 53.63 31.12
N PRO A 579 -22.08 52.78 30.83
CA PRO A 579 -21.67 52.42 29.47
C PRO A 579 -22.62 51.37 28.87
N THR A 580 -23.92 51.72 28.78
CA THR A 580 -24.96 50.85 28.21
C THR A 580 -25.66 51.54 27.04
N GLY A 581 -26.09 50.76 26.03
CA GLY A 581 -26.90 51.27 24.92
C GLY A 581 -28.37 51.58 25.28
N GLU A 582 -28.80 51.22 26.52
CA GLU A 582 -30.15 51.47 26.98
C GLU A 582 -30.36 52.97 27.29
N MET A 583 -31.57 53.46 27.03
CA MET A 583 -31.94 54.84 27.33
C MET A 583 -31.94 55.07 28.84
N GLN A 584 -30.98 55.83 29.33
CA GLN A 584 -30.91 56.26 30.72
C GLN A 584 -31.73 57.50 30.92
N THR A 585 -32.49 57.64 32.05
CA THR A 585 -33.40 58.74 32.28
C THR A 585 -33.06 59.46 33.57
N VAL A 586 -32.89 60.79 33.48
CA VAL A 586 -32.73 61.70 34.58
C VAL A 586 -33.93 62.63 34.64
N VAL A 587 -34.51 62.79 35.83
CA VAL A 587 -35.73 63.66 35.98
C VAL A 587 -35.45 64.67 37.05
N MET A 588 -35.49 65.99 36.63
CA MET A 588 -35.44 67.14 37.54
C MET A 588 -36.85 67.69 37.74
N LYS A 589 -37.21 67.92 39.02
CA LYS A 589 -38.57 68.31 39.40
C LYS A 589 -38.57 69.66 40.02
N ASP A 590 -39.47 70.57 39.58
CA ASP A 590 -39.67 71.88 40.15
C ASP A 590 -40.95 71.96 40.95
N ALA A 591 -40.85 72.68 42.08
CA ALA A 591 -42.00 73.09 42.87
C ALA A 591 -42.43 74.51 42.50
N ARG A 592 -43.71 74.72 42.43
CA ARG A 592 -44.23 76.05 42.22
C ARG A 592 -43.86 77.03 43.32
N GLU A 593 -43.69 78.32 43.02
CA GLU A 593 -43.51 79.34 44.04
C GLU A 593 -44.76 79.44 44.91
N ASP A 594 -44.53 79.55 46.23
CA ASP A 594 -45.64 79.72 47.18
C ASP A 594 -46.38 81.08 46.90
N THR A 595 -47.58 80.98 46.37
CA THR A 595 -48.47 82.15 46.33
C THR A 595 -48.89 82.46 47.76
N PRO A 596 -48.83 83.77 48.30
CA PRO A 596 -49.23 84.07 49.67
C PRO A 596 -50.72 83.80 49.84
N THR A 597 -51.06 82.94 50.78
CA THR A 597 -52.44 82.62 51.16
C THR A 597 -53.11 83.75 51.93
N PRO A 598 -54.31 84.17 51.58
CA PRO A 598 -55.10 85.05 52.44
C PRO A 598 -55.60 84.29 53.66
N THR A 599 -55.49 84.90 54.85
CA THR A 599 -55.82 84.45 56.16
C THR A 599 -57.25 83.92 56.32
N PRO A 600 -57.51 82.78 56.98
CA PRO A 600 -58.85 82.24 57.21
C PRO A 600 -59.60 82.84 58.37
N ASP A 601 -60.89 82.96 58.24
CA ASP A 601 -61.85 83.24 59.37
C ASP A 601 -62.36 81.97 59.98
N ASN A 602 -62.51 82.05 61.35
CA ASN A 602 -62.83 81.00 62.32
C ASN A 602 -64.29 80.49 62.22
N THR A 603 -64.60 79.27 62.51
CA THR A 603 -65.41 78.70 63.58
C THR A 603 -65.93 77.29 63.32
N PRO A 604 -66.46 76.55 64.30
CA PRO A 604 -65.78 75.35 64.81
C PRO A 604 -66.64 74.00 64.66
N THR A 605 -65.99 72.94 64.84
CA THR A 605 -66.31 71.53 65.34
C THR A 605 -67.81 71.14 65.60
N PRO A 606 -68.27 69.86 65.58
CA PRO A 606 -67.63 68.80 66.32
C PRO A 606 -67.67 67.37 65.70
N ASP A 607 -66.71 66.62 66.09
CA ASP A 607 -66.75 65.31 66.78
C ASP A 607 -67.54 64.14 66.17
N HIS A 608 -66.84 63.10 65.90
CA HIS A 608 -67.08 61.73 66.41
C HIS A 608 -66.01 60.70 65.89
N THR A 609 -65.25 60.23 66.80
CA THR A 609 -64.48 58.99 66.81
C THR A 609 -65.44 57.77 66.96
N PRO A 610 -65.11 56.47 66.96
CA PRO A 610 -63.85 55.76 66.67
C PRO A 610 -63.98 54.39 65.91
N GLN A 611 -62.89 53.93 65.44
CA GLN A 611 -62.31 52.58 65.58
C GLN A 611 -63.20 51.32 65.42
N PRO A 612 -62.65 50.07 65.11
CA PRO A 612 -61.27 49.63 64.97
C PRO A 612 -61.04 48.60 63.80
N THR A 613 -59.80 48.26 63.63
CA THR A 613 -59.17 47.15 62.86
C THR A 613 -59.86 45.78 62.98
N PRO A 614 -59.61 44.82 62.11
CA PRO A 614 -58.45 43.94 62.33
C PRO A 614 -57.67 43.49 61.10
N ASN A 615 -56.42 43.36 61.35
CA ASN A 615 -55.36 42.47 60.94
C ASN A 615 -55.73 41.23 60.16
N THR A 616 -55.16 40.97 59.01
CA THR A 616 -54.86 39.64 58.51
C THR A 616 -53.56 39.60 57.68
N THR A 617 -52.73 38.70 58.09
CA THR A 617 -51.41 38.29 57.68
C THR A 617 -51.35 37.85 56.23
N PRO A 618 -50.26 38.10 55.47
CA PRO A 618 -50.13 37.58 54.12
C PRO A 618 -49.65 36.12 54.12
N ALA A 619 -50.24 35.35 53.21
CA ALA A 619 -49.84 33.95 52.91
C ALA A 619 -48.74 33.89 51.85
N PRO A 620 -47.91 32.81 51.81
CA PRO A 620 -46.62 32.76 51.16
C PRO A 620 -46.68 32.50 49.65
N THR A 621 -45.72 33.03 48.95
CA THR A 621 -45.41 32.85 47.53
C THR A 621 -45.06 31.39 47.21
N PRO A 622 -45.52 30.81 46.08
CA PRO A 622 -45.09 29.51 45.61
C PRO A 622 -43.76 29.55 44.89
N VAL A 623 -42.91 28.56 45.19
CA VAL A 623 -41.63 28.28 44.57
C VAL A 623 -41.83 27.75 43.16
N PRO A 624 -41.03 28.11 42.15
CA PRO A 624 -41.10 27.55 40.81
C PRO A 624 -40.54 26.14 40.78
N ALA A 625 -41.25 25.23 40.13
CA ALA A 625 -40.87 23.84 39.90
C ALA A 625 -39.77 23.71 38.85
N ALA A 626 -38.86 22.77 39.07
CA ALA A 626 -37.77 22.41 38.14
C ALA A 626 -38.28 21.88 36.78
N PRO A 627 -37.58 22.10 35.67
CA PRO A 627 -37.97 21.59 34.36
C PRO A 627 -37.75 20.09 34.24
N THR A 628 -38.78 19.42 33.77
CA THR A 628 -38.81 17.98 33.44
C THR A 628 -38.03 17.73 32.18
N ALA A 629 -37.15 16.72 32.19
CA ALA A 629 -36.37 16.26 31.04
C ALA A 629 -37.26 15.71 29.92
N THR A 630 -37.06 16.18 28.73
CA THR A 630 -37.66 15.66 27.49
C THR A 630 -36.90 14.43 27.03
N PRO A 631 -37.55 13.31 26.61
CA PRO A 631 -36.86 12.15 26.12
C PRO A 631 -36.37 12.33 24.67
N THR A 632 -35.15 11.91 24.44
CA THR A 632 -34.45 11.83 23.15
C THR A 632 -35.19 10.91 22.17
N PRO A 633 -35.35 11.26 20.90
CA PRO A 633 -35.91 10.35 19.90
C PRO A 633 -34.89 9.28 19.48
N LEU A 634 -35.34 8.03 19.46
CA LEU A 634 -34.63 6.88 18.89
C LEU A 634 -34.43 7.09 17.38
N LEU A 635 -33.19 6.98 16.92
CA LEU A 635 -32.86 6.89 15.49
C LEU A 635 -33.39 5.55 14.93
N THR A 636 -34.34 5.62 14.06
CA THR A 636 -34.75 4.49 13.20
C THR A 636 -33.84 4.44 11.98
N ILE A 637 -33.19 3.29 11.78
CA ILE A 637 -32.40 2.95 10.59
C ILE A 637 -33.35 2.73 9.41
N PRO A 638 -33.17 3.37 8.25
CA PRO A 638 -33.92 3.03 7.04
C PRO A 638 -33.40 1.73 6.42
N LYS A 639 -34.26 0.78 6.16
CA LYS A 639 -34.02 -0.35 5.27
C LYS A 639 -34.01 0.16 3.83
N THR A 640 -32.84 0.08 3.18
CA THR A 640 -32.74 0.26 1.74
C THR A 640 -32.89 -1.09 1.04
N GLY A 641 -33.95 -1.26 0.35
CA GLY A 641 -34.07 -2.20 -0.74
C GLY A 641 -34.44 -1.37 -1.96
N ASP A 642 -33.50 -1.24 -2.92
CA ASP A 642 -33.82 -0.87 -4.28
C ASP A 642 -32.82 -1.47 -5.26
N ASN A 643 -33.34 -2.32 -6.14
CA ASN A 643 -32.69 -3.07 -7.20
C ASN A 643 -32.77 -2.25 -8.51
N SER A 644 -31.89 -1.28 -8.74
CA SER A 644 -31.90 -0.56 -10.02
C SER A 644 -30.54 -0.22 -10.65
N SER A 645 -29.45 -0.94 -10.31
CA SER A 645 -28.13 -0.67 -10.92
C SER A 645 -27.53 -1.82 -11.77
N LEU A 646 -28.26 -2.94 -11.96
CA LEU A 646 -27.75 -4.06 -12.75
C LEU A 646 -27.71 -3.78 -14.28
N GLY A 647 -28.52 -2.84 -14.77
CA GLY A 647 -28.57 -2.47 -16.18
C GLY A 647 -27.37 -1.60 -16.64
N LEU A 648 -26.78 -0.82 -15.73
CA LEU A 648 -25.66 0.08 -16.06
C LEU A 648 -24.32 -0.65 -16.11
N LEU A 649 -24.12 -1.67 -15.28
CA LEU A 649 -22.90 -2.50 -15.26
C LEU A 649 -22.76 -3.37 -16.52
N LEU A 650 -23.86 -3.83 -17.10
CA LEU A 650 -23.84 -4.59 -18.36
C LEU A 650 -23.56 -3.71 -19.60
N ALA A 651 -23.88 -2.42 -19.55
CA ALA A 651 -23.57 -1.48 -20.62
C ALA A 651 -22.07 -1.11 -20.66
N ILE A 652 -21.40 -1.03 -19.50
CA ILE A 652 -19.95 -0.72 -19.39
C ILE A 652 -19.11 -1.94 -19.82
N ALA A 653 -19.54 -3.16 -19.50
CA ALA A 653 -18.88 -4.38 -19.95
C ALA A 653 -18.97 -4.59 -21.47
N GLY A 654 -20.06 -4.15 -22.10
CA GLY A 654 -20.25 -4.22 -23.58
C GLY A 654 -19.33 -3.27 -24.34
N ILE A 655 -19.00 -2.11 -23.78
CA ILE A 655 -18.12 -1.11 -24.41
C ILE A 655 -16.64 -1.53 -24.34
N SER A 656 -16.22 -2.18 -23.25
CA SER A 656 -14.84 -2.67 -23.11
C SER A 656 -14.52 -3.85 -24.04
N LEU A 657 -15.48 -4.74 -24.30
CA LEU A 657 -15.32 -5.83 -25.27
C LEU A 657 -15.24 -5.34 -26.74
N ALA A 658 -15.99 -4.29 -27.08
CA ALA A 658 -15.92 -3.69 -28.41
C ALA A 658 -14.60 -2.94 -28.65
N GLY A 659 -14.02 -2.33 -27.62
CA GLY A 659 -12.70 -1.69 -27.67
C GLY A 659 -11.56 -2.69 -27.90
N LEU A 660 -11.62 -3.86 -27.26
CA LEU A 660 -10.62 -4.92 -27.40
C LEU A 660 -10.68 -5.57 -28.82
N ALA A 661 -11.87 -5.75 -29.40
CA ALA A 661 -12.05 -6.28 -30.75
C ALA A 661 -11.47 -5.35 -31.83
N VAL A 662 -11.55 -4.02 -31.64
CA VAL A 662 -10.98 -3.03 -32.57
C VAL A 662 -9.46 -2.99 -32.49
N LEU A 663 -8.87 -3.21 -31.31
CA LEU A 663 -7.41 -3.26 -31.13
C LEU A 663 -6.80 -4.53 -31.74
N VAL A 664 -7.44 -5.68 -31.57
CA VAL A 664 -6.99 -6.95 -32.16
C VAL A 664 -7.13 -6.90 -33.69
N HIS A 665 -8.15 -6.27 -34.25
CA HIS A 665 -8.35 -6.16 -35.69
C HIS A 665 -7.36 -5.17 -36.36
N LYS A 666 -6.89 -4.15 -35.65
CA LYS A 666 -5.83 -3.25 -36.13
C LYS A 666 -4.43 -3.88 -36.08
N SER A 667 -4.17 -4.79 -35.16
CA SER A 667 -2.91 -5.51 -35.04
C SER A 667 -2.77 -6.57 -36.18
N ALA A 668 -3.85 -7.23 -36.57
CA ALA A 668 -3.84 -8.23 -37.62
C ALA A 668 -3.64 -7.65 -39.03
N ARG A 669 -3.94 -6.37 -39.28
CA ARG A 669 -3.77 -5.72 -40.60
C ARG A 669 -2.36 -5.16 -40.86
N ARG A 670 -1.43 -5.26 -39.93
CA ARG A 670 -0.03 -4.77 -40.12
C ARG A 670 0.97 -5.85 -40.56
N LYS A 671 0.55 -7.10 -40.77
CA LYS A 671 1.44 -8.20 -41.16
C LYS A 671 1.50 -8.53 -42.62
N ASP A 672 0.79 -7.82 -43.50
CA ASP A 672 0.83 -8.05 -44.96
C ASP A 672 1.41 -6.85 -45.72
N ILE A 673 2.70 -6.60 -45.55
CA ILE A 673 3.51 -5.83 -46.51
C ILE A 673 4.81 -6.61 -46.69
N ALA A 674 4.85 -7.40 -47.76
CA ALA A 674 6.04 -8.06 -48.27
C ALA A 674 7.05 -7.02 -48.79
N PRO A 675 8.35 -7.28 -48.68
CA PRO A 675 9.34 -6.42 -49.35
C PRO A 675 9.26 -6.55 -50.85
N ARG A 676 9.32 -5.44 -51.55
CA ARG A 676 9.57 -5.38 -52.99
C ARG A 676 11.07 -5.54 -53.22
N ASP A 677 11.40 -6.50 -54.01
CA ASP A 677 12.66 -6.57 -54.72
C ASP A 677 12.74 -5.38 -55.68
N ASP A 678 13.78 -4.56 -55.58
CA ASP A 678 14.27 -3.70 -56.63
C ASP A 678 15.73 -4.11 -56.91
N ASP A 679 15.88 -5.01 -57.87
CA ASP A 679 17.08 -5.12 -58.71
C ASP A 679 17.14 -3.86 -59.55
N ASP A 680 18.26 -3.15 -59.49
CA ASP A 680 18.82 -2.49 -60.67
C ASP A 680 20.32 -2.26 -60.48
N GLU A 681 21.04 -2.87 -61.44
CA GLU A 681 22.42 -2.62 -61.81
C GLU A 681 22.68 -1.11 -61.98
N ASP A 682 23.84 -0.65 -61.58
CA ASP A 682 24.77 -0.05 -62.58
C ASP A 682 26.16 0.20 -61.97
N THR A 683 27.08 -0.10 -62.85
CA THR A 683 28.52 -0.06 -62.87
C THR A 683 29.15 1.35 -62.71
N GLU A 684 30.49 1.32 -62.40
CA GLU A 684 31.57 2.27 -62.73
C GLU A 684 31.92 3.32 -61.64
N ASP A 685 32.98 3.19 -60.99
CA ASP A 685 34.42 3.54 -61.05
C ASP A 685 35.16 3.25 -59.73
#